data_cabb8ecba33f4c8479f0302029e04d6e
#
_entry.id   cabb8ecba33f4c8479f0302029e04d6e
#
_cell.length_a   1.000
_cell.length_b   1.000
_cell.length_c   1.000
_cell.angle_alpha   90.00
_cell.angle_beta   90.00
_cell.angle_gamma   90.00
#
_symmetry.space_group_name_H-M   'P 1'
#
loop_
_entity.id
_entity.type
_entity.pdbx_description
1 polymer ?
#
loop_
_entity_poly.entity_id
_entity_poly.type
_entity_poly.pdbx_seq_one_letter_code
_entity_poly.pdbx_strand_id
1 'polypeptide(L)'
;MTPAADFQSRYTAALLTHLKQRDEGSLTVGYELGRQALLERISMLEIIEHHFRSVDELATPDDASAALHFLLQTLVPLDVATRGFLDGTRRYKEQRARADDLADRDAFRSALVNSLQEGFFVADLEGTVIEINDAFAEITGYRADGLPYRWRHPWLVDVQMAGEQQVELVQSGHVAYETPIRHSDGHLKWVAISVNAVTEDGADRGMYVGTIRDITGARASAVRDSAVVRLATAAGVARSVPEVLAILLEECRSTIDLRRVVAVMWPKSDGDPAILAAGEPSETSWRDLDLPLREVLSDARHWRPLTVQAIELADAPGRARGILTVLSAPDIALWLEHNAPRRIDADDRLLVRALVGHLSLAMQHVQQFETAREASLTLQRAMLPSMQPPAGFAVRYEPAVSPLEIGGDWYDVLEVRDNQIGIIVGDCVGRGLPAAAVMGQLRSSARALLLTGAGPARLLEELDSAGAVIPGAHCATVFVGLLDTDSGTLQYSSAGHLPALLARLDSAPISLDGAGSVPLSVQRNQPRPQATAELPPGSTLMLFTDGLVERKEHSIDVGIKSATEVLTNTLGSPAETIADAVLRELAPPKGFDDDVAIVVHRRPPAPLEIEVPATADQLSGVRGRLSAWLHAAGTPESLVADIVLAGNEACTNSAEHAYRGGDGGTMRVEARVRGDEIEMRVVDFGTWKPPGDAPFGGRGIPLMRAVSDRVDLDRSANGTTVDMSFVVPATPSQAHRAAENARSDST
;
A
#
# COMPACT_ATOMS: atom_id res chain seq x y z
N MET A 1 -23.82 -40.81 -16.32
CA MET A 1 -22.80 -40.24 -15.42
C MET A 1 -23.52 -39.25 -14.53
N THR A 2 -23.14 -39.16 -13.26
CA THR A 2 -23.64 -38.08 -12.39
C THR A 2 -23.07 -36.75 -12.86
N PRO A 3 -23.75 -35.62 -12.66
CA PRO A 3 -23.21 -34.31 -13.03
C PRO A 3 -21.79 -34.06 -12.46
N ALA A 4 -21.55 -34.50 -11.23
CA ALA A 4 -20.23 -34.39 -10.60
C ALA A 4 -19.16 -35.24 -11.34
N ALA A 5 -19.48 -36.45 -11.78
CA ALA A 5 -18.52 -37.28 -12.49
C ALA A 5 -18.22 -36.74 -13.90
N ASP A 6 -19.21 -36.13 -14.57
CA ASP A 6 -19.02 -35.43 -15.83
C ASP A 6 -18.17 -34.18 -15.67
N PHE A 7 -18.46 -33.39 -14.65
CA PHE A 7 -17.64 -32.23 -14.30
C PHE A 7 -16.20 -32.61 -14.01
N GLN A 8 -15.97 -33.62 -13.18
CA GLN A 8 -14.64 -34.11 -12.84
C GLN A 8 -13.83 -34.50 -14.08
N SER A 9 -14.46 -35.19 -15.02
CA SER A 9 -13.82 -35.59 -16.28
C SER A 9 -13.44 -34.38 -17.13
N ARG A 10 -14.34 -33.37 -17.24
CA ARG A 10 -14.10 -32.14 -17.98
C ARG A 10 -13.03 -31.27 -17.29
N TYR A 11 -13.07 -31.21 -15.97
CA TYR A 11 -12.08 -30.49 -15.17
C TYR A 11 -10.69 -31.08 -15.38
N THR A 12 -10.53 -32.40 -15.26
CA THR A 12 -9.25 -33.07 -15.47
C THR A 12 -8.70 -32.86 -16.88
N ALA A 13 -9.55 -32.93 -17.90
CA ALA A 13 -9.16 -32.68 -19.29
C ALA A 13 -8.71 -31.24 -19.53
N ALA A 14 -9.42 -30.27 -18.93
CA ALA A 14 -9.07 -28.85 -19.02
C ALA A 14 -7.78 -28.53 -18.26
N LEU A 15 -7.60 -29.11 -17.07
CA LEU A 15 -6.36 -28.98 -16.31
C LEU A 15 -5.17 -29.54 -17.11
N LEU A 16 -5.28 -30.72 -17.68
CA LEU A 16 -4.23 -31.28 -18.52
C LEU A 16 -3.88 -30.40 -19.74
N THR A 17 -4.90 -29.78 -20.33
CA THR A 17 -4.71 -28.85 -21.45
C THR A 17 -3.94 -27.61 -20.96
N HIS A 18 -4.32 -27.07 -19.82
CA HIS A 18 -3.63 -25.90 -19.24
C HIS A 18 -2.18 -26.21 -18.86
N LEU A 19 -1.90 -27.36 -18.28
CA LEU A 19 -0.53 -27.78 -17.94
C LEU A 19 0.37 -27.88 -19.18
N LYS A 20 -0.20 -28.19 -20.36
CA LYS A 20 0.53 -28.26 -21.63
C LYS A 20 0.70 -26.92 -22.33
N GLN A 21 -0.33 -26.09 -22.33
CA GLN A 21 -0.40 -24.85 -23.12
C GLN A 21 0.04 -23.61 -22.33
N ARG A 22 -0.30 -23.57 -21.04
CA ARG A 22 0.05 -22.48 -20.09
C ARG A 22 -0.32 -21.07 -20.60
N ASP A 23 -1.42 -20.93 -21.33
CA ASP A 23 -1.91 -19.68 -21.92
C ASP A 23 -3.17 -19.14 -21.21
N GLU A 24 -3.53 -17.89 -21.50
CA GLU A 24 -4.73 -17.25 -20.94
C GLU A 24 -6.03 -17.92 -21.43
N GLY A 25 -6.02 -18.49 -22.63
CA GLY A 25 -7.18 -19.18 -23.19
C GLY A 25 -7.57 -20.41 -22.36
N SER A 26 -6.60 -21.21 -21.96
CA SER A 26 -6.81 -22.38 -21.10
C SER A 26 -7.22 -22.00 -19.67
N LEU A 27 -6.80 -20.85 -19.13
CA LEU A 27 -7.29 -20.30 -17.85
C LEU A 27 -8.74 -19.85 -17.95
N THR A 28 -9.17 -19.30 -19.07
CA THR A 28 -10.57 -18.93 -19.32
C THR A 28 -11.48 -20.15 -19.26
N VAL A 29 -11.03 -21.30 -19.75
CA VAL A 29 -11.76 -22.57 -19.61
C VAL A 29 -11.95 -22.96 -18.14
N GLY A 30 -10.92 -22.74 -17.29
CA GLY A 30 -11.03 -22.94 -15.85
C GLY A 30 -12.13 -22.06 -15.23
N TYR A 31 -12.15 -20.77 -15.58
CA TYR A 31 -13.19 -19.85 -15.13
C TYR A 31 -14.61 -20.28 -15.55
N GLU A 32 -14.79 -20.72 -16.79
CA GLU A 32 -16.09 -21.22 -17.27
C GLU A 32 -16.52 -22.52 -16.57
N LEU A 33 -15.58 -23.40 -16.27
CA LEU A 33 -15.85 -24.59 -15.44
C LEU A 33 -16.32 -24.20 -14.04
N GLY A 34 -15.74 -23.17 -13.43
CA GLY A 34 -16.20 -22.62 -12.16
C GLY A 34 -17.64 -22.08 -12.22
N ARG A 35 -18.01 -21.38 -13.30
CA ARG A 35 -19.39 -20.96 -13.56
C ARG A 35 -20.35 -22.14 -13.71
N GLN A 36 -19.90 -23.16 -14.40
CA GLN A 36 -20.69 -24.38 -14.63
C GLN A 36 -20.90 -25.16 -13.34
N ALA A 37 -19.86 -25.26 -12.50
CA ALA A 37 -19.93 -25.85 -11.17
C ALA A 37 -21.02 -25.22 -10.29
N LEU A 38 -21.19 -23.88 -10.38
CA LEU A 38 -22.30 -23.19 -9.71
C LEU A 38 -23.66 -23.66 -10.17
N LEU A 39 -23.88 -23.84 -11.49
CA LEU A 39 -25.13 -24.27 -12.07
C LEU A 39 -25.42 -25.76 -11.73
N GLU A 40 -24.41 -26.58 -11.70
CA GLU A 40 -24.47 -28.01 -11.39
C GLU A 40 -24.46 -28.29 -9.87
N ARG A 41 -24.39 -27.25 -9.02
CA ARG A 41 -24.35 -27.32 -7.54
C ARG A 41 -23.17 -28.13 -7.00
N ILE A 42 -22.05 -28.09 -7.66
CA ILE A 42 -20.82 -28.72 -7.22
C ILE A 42 -20.16 -27.76 -6.19
N SER A 43 -19.83 -28.27 -5.01
CA SER A 43 -19.24 -27.48 -3.97
C SER A 43 -17.79 -27.09 -4.30
N MET A 44 -17.34 -25.94 -3.77
CA MET A 44 -15.94 -25.51 -3.89
C MET A 44 -14.98 -26.58 -3.34
N LEU A 45 -15.39 -27.26 -2.28
CA LEU A 45 -14.63 -28.32 -1.63
C LEU A 45 -14.42 -29.54 -2.54
N GLU A 46 -15.46 -29.96 -3.26
CA GLU A 46 -15.38 -31.04 -4.23
C GLU A 46 -14.44 -30.72 -5.40
N ILE A 47 -14.42 -29.44 -5.84
CA ILE A 47 -13.50 -29.00 -6.89
C ILE A 47 -12.05 -29.06 -6.39
N ILE A 48 -11.80 -28.54 -5.18
CA ILE A 48 -10.47 -28.52 -4.57
C ILE A 48 -9.97 -29.95 -4.36
N GLU A 49 -10.81 -30.84 -3.80
CA GLU A 49 -10.46 -32.23 -3.58
C GLU A 49 -10.11 -32.94 -4.90
N HIS A 50 -10.94 -32.74 -5.92
CA HIS A 50 -10.72 -33.34 -7.24
C HIS A 50 -9.45 -32.78 -7.92
N HIS A 51 -9.21 -31.48 -7.76
CA HIS A 51 -8.00 -30.82 -8.26
C HIS A 51 -6.73 -31.48 -7.69
N PHE A 52 -6.63 -31.57 -6.35
CA PHE A 52 -5.45 -32.14 -5.71
C PHE A 52 -5.24 -33.61 -6.10
N ARG A 53 -6.31 -34.39 -6.20
CA ARG A 53 -6.24 -35.76 -6.69
C ARG A 53 -5.72 -35.80 -8.13
N SER A 54 -6.21 -34.94 -9.00
CA SER A 54 -5.77 -34.86 -10.38
C SER A 54 -4.33 -34.39 -10.52
N VAL A 55 -3.89 -33.47 -9.68
CA VAL A 55 -2.50 -32.96 -9.64
C VAL A 55 -1.55 -34.07 -9.18
N ASP A 56 -1.89 -34.79 -8.12
CA ASP A 56 -1.06 -35.90 -7.60
C ASP A 56 -0.86 -37.00 -8.66
N GLU A 57 -1.88 -37.24 -9.51
CA GLU A 57 -1.83 -38.26 -10.57
C GLU A 57 -1.14 -37.79 -11.86
N LEU A 58 -1.22 -36.53 -12.21
CA LEU A 58 -0.98 -36.06 -13.57
C LEU A 58 0.14 -34.97 -13.70
N ALA A 59 0.50 -34.27 -12.62
CA ALA A 59 1.40 -33.16 -12.68
C ALA A 59 2.86 -33.56 -12.35
N THR A 60 3.80 -32.89 -13.00
CA THR A 60 5.23 -32.94 -12.65
C THR A 60 5.57 -31.84 -11.63
N PRO A 61 6.74 -31.88 -10.96
CA PRO A 61 7.15 -30.81 -10.05
C PRO A 61 7.12 -29.42 -10.67
N ASP A 62 7.39 -29.31 -11.95
CA ASP A 62 7.43 -28.05 -12.70
C ASP A 62 6.03 -27.53 -13.09
N ASP A 63 4.99 -28.34 -12.92
CA ASP A 63 3.61 -27.99 -13.26
C ASP A 63 2.82 -27.39 -12.09
N ALA A 64 3.36 -27.46 -10.88
CA ALA A 64 2.63 -27.11 -9.66
C ALA A 64 2.09 -25.67 -9.66
N SER A 65 2.87 -24.71 -10.17
CA SER A 65 2.43 -23.30 -10.27
C SER A 65 1.30 -23.13 -11.28
N ALA A 66 1.38 -23.78 -12.44
CA ALA A 66 0.34 -23.71 -13.47
C ALA A 66 -0.96 -24.40 -13.00
N ALA A 67 -0.85 -25.55 -12.35
CA ALA A 67 -1.99 -26.24 -11.76
C ALA A 67 -2.74 -25.36 -10.75
N LEU A 68 -1.99 -24.68 -9.88
CA LEU A 68 -2.56 -23.75 -8.92
C LEU A 68 -3.28 -22.59 -9.61
N HIS A 69 -2.68 -21.97 -10.62
CA HIS A 69 -3.33 -20.89 -11.36
C HIS A 69 -4.67 -21.33 -11.95
N PHE A 70 -4.73 -22.55 -12.51
CA PHE A 70 -5.96 -23.11 -13.04
C PHE A 70 -7.03 -23.29 -11.96
N LEU A 71 -6.66 -23.85 -10.80
CA LEU A 71 -7.57 -23.98 -9.65
C LEU A 71 -8.12 -22.63 -9.23
N LEU A 72 -7.22 -21.64 -9.04
CA LEU A 72 -7.60 -20.32 -8.58
C LEU A 72 -8.61 -19.68 -9.52
N GLN A 73 -8.41 -19.76 -10.84
CA GLN A 73 -9.37 -19.26 -11.84
C GLN A 73 -10.71 -20.00 -11.80
N THR A 74 -10.69 -21.29 -11.57
CA THR A 74 -11.93 -22.06 -11.43
C THR A 74 -12.72 -21.68 -10.17
N LEU A 75 -12.06 -21.31 -9.09
CA LEU A 75 -12.70 -20.94 -7.83
C LEU A 75 -13.27 -19.51 -7.82
N VAL A 76 -12.79 -18.62 -8.67
CA VAL A 76 -13.25 -17.21 -8.74
C VAL A 76 -14.79 -17.09 -8.86
N PRO A 77 -15.49 -17.78 -9.78
CA PRO A 77 -16.95 -17.67 -9.90
C PRO A 77 -17.68 -18.16 -8.65
N LEU A 78 -17.16 -19.21 -7.99
CA LEU A 78 -17.75 -19.78 -6.78
C LEU A 78 -17.55 -18.84 -5.57
N ASP A 79 -16.41 -18.18 -5.47
CA ASP A 79 -16.14 -17.18 -4.43
C ASP A 79 -17.08 -15.98 -4.57
N VAL A 80 -17.27 -15.48 -5.78
CA VAL A 80 -18.21 -14.39 -6.09
C VAL A 80 -19.66 -14.80 -5.78
N ALA A 81 -20.06 -16.02 -6.12
CA ALA A 81 -21.44 -16.50 -5.89
C ALA A 81 -21.71 -16.81 -4.41
N THR A 82 -20.70 -17.29 -3.66
CA THR A 82 -20.83 -17.58 -2.22
C THR A 82 -21.14 -16.31 -1.44
N ARG A 83 -20.62 -15.17 -1.87
CA ARG A 83 -20.96 -13.84 -1.32
C ARG A 83 -22.42 -13.43 -1.56
N GLY A 84 -23.05 -13.94 -2.64
CA GLY A 84 -24.44 -13.63 -3.01
C GLY A 84 -25.50 -14.58 -2.43
N PHE A 85 -25.10 -15.75 -1.89
CA PHE A 85 -26.03 -16.86 -1.58
C PHE A 85 -26.57 -16.84 -0.15
N LEU A 86 -26.10 -16.00 0.75
CA LEU A 86 -26.58 -15.94 2.15
C LEU A 86 -28.00 -15.39 2.35
N ASP A 87 -28.62 -14.85 1.31
CA ASP A 87 -29.97 -14.24 1.40
C ASP A 87 -31.13 -15.16 0.94
N GLY A 88 -30.86 -16.37 0.46
CA GLY A 88 -31.84 -17.18 -0.31
C GLY A 88 -32.61 -18.28 0.43
N THR A 89 -32.26 -18.67 1.67
CA THR A 89 -32.70 -19.97 2.22
C THR A 89 -33.94 -19.93 3.13
N ARG A 90 -34.85 -18.99 2.95
CA ARG A 90 -36.01 -18.84 3.87
C ARG A 90 -37.36 -19.39 3.40
N ARG A 91 -37.51 -20.03 2.24
CA ARG A 91 -38.83 -20.37 1.69
C ARG A 91 -39.02 -21.81 1.22
N TYR A 92 -38.76 -22.80 2.03
CA TYR A 92 -39.18 -24.16 1.63
C TYR A 92 -39.59 -25.08 2.79
N LYS A 93 -40.67 -24.75 3.50
CA LYS A 93 -41.30 -25.68 4.45
C LYS A 93 -42.79 -25.47 4.54
N GLU A 94 -43.54 -25.80 3.52
CA GLU A 94 -45.00 -26.03 3.69
C GLU A 94 -45.49 -26.94 2.54
N GLN A 95 -45.89 -28.09 2.90
CA GLN A 95 -46.90 -28.96 2.25
C GLN A 95 -46.53 -30.44 2.23
N ARG A 96 -47.14 -31.16 3.08
CA ARG A 96 -47.82 -32.43 2.77
C ARG A 96 -48.47 -33.05 4.00
N ALA A 97 -49.80 -33.16 3.95
CA ALA A 97 -50.57 -33.97 4.88
C ALA A 97 -51.73 -34.65 4.14
N ARG A 98 -51.93 -35.88 4.46
CA ARG A 98 -53.20 -36.60 4.71
C ARG A 98 -53.36 -37.97 4.06
N ALA A 99 -53.73 -38.83 4.94
CA ALA A 99 -54.64 -40.02 4.79
C ALA A 99 -54.03 -41.39 4.42
N ASP A 100 -54.11 -42.39 5.20
CA ASP A 100 -55.00 -43.56 5.15
C ASP A 100 -54.51 -44.71 6.04
N ASP A 101 -55.33 -45.18 6.74
CA ASP A 101 -56.12 -46.25 7.30
C ASP A 101 -55.45 -47.35 8.20
N LEU A 102 -56.23 -47.85 9.16
CA LEU A 102 -55.87 -48.27 10.52
C LEU A 102 -55.44 -49.75 10.71
N ALA A 103 -55.47 -50.62 9.72
CA ALA A 103 -55.10 -52.02 9.88
C ALA A 103 -53.63 -52.35 9.45
N ASP A 104 -53.09 -51.58 8.54
CA ASP A 104 -51.67 -51.60 8.19
C ASP A 104 -50.79 -50.73 9.12
N ARG A 105 -51.48 -50.09 10.09
CA ARG A 105 -50.87 -49.03 10.91
C ARG A 105 -49.68 -49.48 11.76
N ASP A 106 -49.74 -50.65 12.37
CA ASP A 106 -48.66 -51.04 13.28
C ASP A 106 -47.44 -51.58 12.55
N ALA A 107 -47.63 -52.41 11.50
CA ALA A 107 -46.54 -52.86 10.64
C ALA A 107 -46.01 -51.72 9.80
N PHE A 108 -46.90 -50.87 9.29
CA PHE A 108 -46.49 -49.66 8.53
C PHE A 108 -45.87 -48.63 9.46
N ARG A 109 -46.33 -48.44 10.69
CA ARG A 109 -45.71 -47.58 11.71
C ARG A 109 -44.29 -48.04 12.04
N SER A 110 -44.13 -49.35 12.33
CA SER A 110 -42.80 -49.89 12.62
C SER A 110 -41.89 -49.86 11.41
N ALA A 111 -42.39 -50.13 10.21
CA ALA A 111 -41.63 -50.03 8.96
C ALA A 111 -41.31 -48.57 8.62
N LEU A 112 -42.23 -47.62 8.83
CA LEU A 112 -42.00 -46.18 8.70
C LEU A 112 -40.96 -45.68 9.68
N VAL A 113 -41.09 -46.04 10.96
CA VAL A 113 -40.18 -45.61 12.03
C VAL A 113 -38.78 -46.20 11.81
N ASN A 114 -38.67 -47.45 11.32
CA ASN A 114 -37.38 -48.05 11.00
C ASN A 114 -36.84 -47.64 9.62
N SER A 115 -37.67 -47.11 8.72
CA SER A 115 -37.20 -46.51 7.46
C SER A 115 -36.69 -45.11 7.60
N LEU A 116 -36.92 -44.45 8.72
CA LEU A 116 -36.39 -43.11 9.03
C LEU A 116 -34.87 -43.23 9.18
N GLN A 117 -34.16 -42.38 8.49
CA GLN A 117 -32.71 -42.19 8.67
C GLN A 117 -32.40 -41.44 9.99
N GLU A 118 -33.41 -40.88 10.64
CA GLU A 118 -33.30 -40.26 11.94
C GLU A 118 -33.63 -41.25 13.05
N GLY A 119 -32.88 -41.20 14.13
CA GLY A 119 -33.17 -41.92 15.34
C GLY A 119 -34.50 -41.49 15.94
N PHE A 120 -35.41 -42.42 16.18
CA PHE A 120 -36.70 -42.16 16.80
C PHE A 120 -36.71 -42.75 18.20
N PHE A 121 -37.33 -42.07 19.15
CA PHE A 121 -37.51 -42.57 20.48
C PHE A 121 -38.85 -42.11 21.10
N VAL A 122 -39.36 -42.93 22.03
CA VAL A 122 -40.52 -42.59 22.88
C VAL A 122 -40.06 -42.60 24.34
N ALA A 123 -40.48 -41.59 25.10
CA ALA A 123 -40.19 -41.51 26.53
C ALA A 123 -41.49 -41.30 27.34
N ASP A 124 -41.52 -41.77 28.60
CA ASP A 124 -42.55 -41.48 29.55
C ASP A 124 -42.46 -40.04 30.15
N LEU A 125 -43.39 -39.66 31.03
CA LEU A 125 -43.41 -38.33 31.66
C LEU A 125 -42.19 -38.09 32.55
N GLU A 126 -41.59 -39.13 33.06
CA GLU A 126 -40.35 -39.09 33.87
C GLU A 126 -39.10 -38.96 32.98
N GLY A 127 -39.26 -38.96 31.64
CA GLY A 127 -38.15 -38.88 30.68
C GLY A 127 -37.44 -40.23 30.45
N THR A 128 -38.02 -41.36 30.88
CA THR A 128 -37.44 -42.68 30.63
C THR A 128 -37.73 -43.11 29.17
N VAL A 129 -36.71 -43.37 28.39
CA VAL A 129 -36.86 -43.85 27.00
C VAL A 129 -37.29 -45.30 26.99
N ILE A 130 -38.47 -45.58 26.37
CA ILE A 130 -39.13 -46.88 26.38
C ILE A 130 -39.21 -47.54 24.99
N GLU A 131 -39.04 -46.80 23.90
CA GLU A 131 -38.99 -47.29 22.52
C GLU A 131 -37.96 -46.53 21.72
N ILE A 132 -37.21 -47.22 20.84
CA ILE A 132 -36.21 -46.63 19.90
C ILE A 132 -36.27 -47.40 18.59
N ASN A 133 -35.83 -46.76 17.48
CA ASN A 133 -35.59 -47.41 16.20
C ASN A 133 -34.10 -47.79 16.00
N ASP A 134 -33.83 -48.48 14.89
CA ASP A 134 -32.46 -48.91 14.53
C ASP A 134 -31.53 -47.71 14.33
N ALA A 135 -32.01 -46.62 13.71
CA ALA A 135 -31.22 -45.44 13.49
C ALA A 135 -30.80 -44.73 14.82
N PHE A 136 -31.66 -44.76 15.84
CA PHE A 136 -31.30 -44.28 17.17
C PHE A 136 -30.11 -45.07 17.75
N ALA A 137 -30.20 -46.44 17.59
CA ALA A 137 -29.13 -47.33 18.08
C ALA A 137 -27.80 -47.11 17.33
N GLU A 138 -27.83 -46.80 16.02
CA GLU A 138 -26.65 -46.47 15.24
C GLU A 138 -26.04 -45.11 15.61
N ILE A 139 -26.88 -44.11 15.89
CA ILE A 139 -26.45 -42.78 16.25
C ILE A 139 -25.82 -42.77 17.64
N THR A 140 -26.43 -43.42 18.62
CA THR A 140 -26.04 -43.38 20.02
C THR A 140 -25.14 -44.53 20.46
N GLY A 141 -25.21 -45.69 19.75
CA GLY A 141 -24.56 -46.93 20.14
C GLY A 141 -25.35 -47.75 21.18
N TYR A 142 -26.50 -47.24 21.66
CA TYR A 142 -27.35 -47.92 22.67
C TYR A 142 -28.54 -48.59 21.98
N ARG A 143 -28.68 -49.88 22.21
CA ARG A 143 -29.61 -50.77 21.49
C ARG A 143 -30.92 -50.96 22.22
N ALA A 144 -31.95 -51.49 21.50
CA ALA A 144 -33.27 -51.73 22.08
C ALA A 144 -33.31 -52.82 23.17
N ASP A 145 -32.34 -53.72 23.21
CA ASP A 145 -32.20 -54.73 24.25
C ASP A 145 -31.80 -54.15 25.64
N GLY A 146 -31.29 -52.88 25.64
CA GLY A 146 -30.96 -52.14 26.86
C GLY A 146 -32.13 -51.32 27.46
N LEU A 147 -33.30 -51.26 26.81
CA LEU A 147 -34.47 -50.54 27.27
C LEU A 147 -35.04 -51.11 28.59
N PRO A 148 -35.61 -50.25 29.46
CA PRO A 148 -35.77 -48.79 29.39
C PRO A 148 -34.54 -48.02 29.83
N TYR A 149 -34.18 -46.91 29.14
CA TYR A 149 -33.13 -46.02 29.53
C TYR A 149 -33.71 -44.91 30.43
N ARG A 150 -33.42 -44.96 31.69
CA ARG A 150 -33.94 -43.98 32.69
C ARG A 150 -33.30 -42.60 32.52
N TRP A 151 -34.02 -41.57 32.96
CA TRP A 151 -33.52 -40.20 32.98
C TRP A 151 -32.13 -40.12 33.62
N ARG A 152 -31.27 -39.20 33.12
CA ARG A 152 -29.84 -39.16 33.12
C ARG A 152 -29.27 -40.26 32.20
N HIS A 153 -29.72 -40.18 30.95
CA HIS A 153 -29.36 -41.16 29.95
C HIS A 153 -27.84 -41.32 29.80
N PRO A 154 -27.32 -42.49 29.50
CA PRO A 154 -25.87 -42.76 29.45
C PRO A 154 -25.12 -42.01 28.34
N TRP A 155 -25.81 -41.48 27.35
CA TRP A 155 -25.24 -40.70 26.25
C TRP A 155 -25.16 -39.19 26.55
N LEU A 156 -25.75 -38.69 27.67
CA LEU A 156 -25.70 -37.26 28.01
C LEU A 156 -24.30 -36.83 28.41
N VAL A 157 -23.85 -35.73 27.81
CA VAL A 157 -22.58 -35.07 28.14
C VAL A 157 -22.82 -33.88 29.07
N ASP A 158 -23.84 -33.07 28.78
CA ASP A 158 -24.27 -31.94 29.61
C ASP A 158 -25.62 -32.23 30.26
N VAL A 159 -25.55 -32.66 31.53
CA VAL A 159 -26.72 -33.02 32.33
C VAL A 159 -27.54 -31.78 32.75
N GLN A 160 -26.87 -30.61 32.92
CA GLN A 160 -27.53 -29.39 33.29
C GLN A 160 -28.41 -28.86 32.15
N MET A 161 -27.81 -28.72 30.97
CA MET A 161 -28.52 -28.31 29.77
C MET A 161 -29.71 -29.26 29.47
N ALA A 162 -29.50 -30.58 29.55
CA ALA A 162 -30.58 -31.54 29.35
C ALA A 162 -31.74 -31.37 30.38
N GLY A 163 -31.42 -31.01 31.63
CA GLY A 163 -32.41 -30.70 32.64
C GLY A 163 -33.22 -29.44 32.33
N GLU A 164 -32.60 -28.40 31.83
CA GLU A 164 -33.25 -27.15 31.40
C GLU A 164 -34.21 -27.44 30.21
N GLN A 165 -33.79 -28.23 29.25
CA GLN A 165 -34.60 -28.63 28.09
C GLN A 165 -35.81 -29.52 28.51
N GLN A 166 -35.64 -30.36 29.54
CA GLN A 166 -36.78 -31.12 30.10
C GLN A 166 -37.80 -30.22 30.75
N VAL A 167 -37.39 -29.18 31.48
CA VAL A 167 -38.32 -28.20 32.08
C VAL A 167 -39.08 -27.44 30.99
N GLU A 168 -38.38 -27.05 29.91
CA GLU A 168 -38.97 -26.37 28.76
C GLU A 168 -39.98 -27.28 28.05
N LEU A 169 -39.65 -28.57 27.84
CA LEU A 169 -40.55 -29.55 27.26
C LEU A 169 -41.85 -29.69 28.04
N VAL A 170 -41.79 -29.77 29.38
CA VAL A 170 -42.99 -29.85 30.27
C VAL A 170 -43.83 -28.58 30.17
N GLN A 171 -43.21 -27.41 30.02
CA GLN A 171 -43.94 -26.15 29.96
C GLN A 171 -44.56 -25.86 28.60
N SER A 172 -43.83 -26.15 27.52
CA SER A 172 -44.22 -25.78 26.16
C SER A 172 -44.80 -26.93 25.35
N GLY A 173 -44.61 -28.19 25.79
CA GLY A 173 -45.01 -29.39 25.07
C GLY A 173 -44.09 -29.73 23.87
N HIS A 174 -43.10 -28.89 23.57
CA HIS A 174 -42.16 -29.12 22.47
C HIS A 174 -40.83 -28.52 22.82
N VAL A 175 -39.75 -29.19 22.45
CA VAL A 175 -38.38 -28.68 22.51
C VAL A 175 -37.54 -29.17 21.36
N ALA A 176 -36.69 -28.31 20.82
CA ALA A 176 -35.70 -28.69 19.77
C ALA A 176 -34.38 -27.99 20.08
N TYR A 177 -33.32 -28.80 20.14
CA TYR A 177 -31.99 -28.32 20.47
C TYR A 177 -30.88 -29.18 19.87
N GLU A 178 -29.68 -28.64 19.80
CA GLU A 178 -28.48 -29.35 19.40
C GLU A 178 -27.56 -29.57 20.62
N THR A 179 -27.04 -30.76 20.79
CA THR A 179 -26.18 -31.09 21.93
C THR A 179 -25.15 -32.16 21.55
N PRO A 180 -23.96 -32.14 22.18
CA PRO A 180 -23.05 -33.29 22.08
C PRO A 180 -23.57 -34.43 22.92
N ILE A 181 -23.52 -35.66 22.35
CA ILE A 181 -23.76 -36.89 23.06
C ILE A 181 -22.50 -37.77 23.04
N ARG A 182 -22.42 -38.70 24.04
CA ARG A 182 -21.38 -39.71 24.10
C ARG A 182 -21.91 -41.01 23.53
N HIS A 183 -21.35 -41.45 22.40
CA HIS A 183 -21.64 -42.76 21.84
C HIS A 183 -21.13 -43.87 22.79
N SER A 184 -21.74 -45.07 22.73
CA SER A 184 -21.42 -46.18 23.63
C SER A 184 -19.97 -46.65 23.61
N ASP A 185 -19.22 -46.41 22.51
CA ASP A 185 -17.77 -46.66 22.40
C ASP A 185 -16.89 -45.51 22.94
N GLY A 186 -17.53 -44.42 23.44
CA GLY A 186 -16.87 -43.31 24.13
C GLY A 186 -16.58 -42.08 23.27
N HIS A 187 -16.73 -42.09 21.95
CA HIS A 187 -16.53 -40.90 21.14
C HIS A 187 -17.74 -39.94 21.23
N LEU A 188 -17.52 -38.69 20.94
CA LEU A 188 -18.53 -37.63 20.96
C LEU A 188 -19.15 -37.47 19.56
N LYS A 189 -20.49 -37.33 19.52
CA LYS A 189 -21.25 -37.00 18.34
C LYS A 189 -22.14 -35.78 18.64
N TRP A 190 -22.28 -34.89 17.65
CA TRP A 190 -23.26 -33.80 17.73
C TRP A 190 -24.59 -34.27 17.17
N VAL A 191 -25.67 -34.04 17.92
CA VAL A 191 -27.00 -34.41 17.50
C VAL A 191 -27.99 -33.26 17.61
N ALA A 192 -28.92 -33.22 16.66
CA ALA A 192 -30.13 -32.40 16.79
C ALA A 192 -31.24 -33.27 17.34
N ILE A 193 -31.82 -32.84 18.45
CA ILE A 193 -32.90 -33.54 19.14
C ILE A 193 -34.14 -32.67 19.04
N SER A 194 -35.28 -33.29 18.67
CA SER A 194 -36.60 -32.65 18.72
C SER A 194 -37.57 -33.57 19.47
N VAL A 195 -38.23 -33.04 20.49
CA VAL A 195 -39.16 -33.81 21.37
C VAL A 195 -40.49 -33.10 21.43
N ASN A 196 -41.57 -33.83 21.32
CA ASN A 196 -42.92 -33.32 21.41
C ASN A 196 -43.74 -34.15 22.41
N ALA A 197 -44.62 -33.51 23.15
CA ALA A 197 -45.61 -34.16 23.98
C ALA A 197 -46.69 -34.77 23.08
N VAL A 198 -47.11 -36.01 23.39
CA VAL A 198 -48.19 -36.68 22.65
C VAL A 198 -49.53 -36.31 23.34
N THR A 199 -50.38 -35.58 22.59
CA THR A 199 -51.73 -35.20 23.05
C THR A 199 -52.77 -35.92 22.18
N GLU A 200 -53.86 -36.41 22.76
CA GLU A 200 -55.01 -36.95 22.06
C GLU A 200 -56.29 -36.26 22.55
N ASP A 201 -57.06 -35.68 21.63
CA ASP A 201 -58.24 -34.86 21.91
C ASP A 201 -58.01 -33.72 22.94
N GLY A 202 -56.82 -33.17 22.98
CA GLY A 202 -56.43 -32.11 23.92
C GLY A 202 -56.05 -32.60 25.33
N ALA A 203 -56.03 -33.90 25.59
CA ALA A 203 -55.50 -34.50 26.81
C ALA A 203 -54.11 -35.05 26.59
N ASP A 204 -53.20 -34.81 27.54
CA ASP A 204 -51.84 -35.33 27.52
C ASP A 204 -51.89 -36.86 27.69
N ARG A 205 -51.31 -37.61 26.71
CA ARG A 205 -51.21 -39.08 26.79
C ARG A 205 -50.14 -39.59 27.76
N GLY A 206 -49.44 -38.69 28.42
CA GLY A 206 -48.38 -39.04 29.35
C GLY A 206 -47.14 -39.63 28.69
N MET A 207 -46.86 -39.25 27.42
CA MET A 207 -45.67 -39.69 26.68
C MET A 207 -45.09 -38.57 25.84
N TYR A 208 -43.77 -38.63 25.58
CA TYR A 208 -43.05 -37.77 24.69
C TYR A 208 -42.54 -38.61 23.50
N VAL A 209 -42.56 -38.03 22.30
CA VAL A 209 -41.99 -38.61 21.09
C VAL A 209 -40.86 -37.66 20.61
N GLY A 210 -39.71 -38.23 20.35
CA GLY A 210 -38.56 -37.45 19.89
C GLY A 210 -37.86 -38.08 18.70
N THR A 211 -37.16 -37.23 17.97
CA THR A 211 -36.19 -37.61 16.94
C THR A 211 -34.81 -37.13 17.31
N ILE A 212 -33.80 -37.90 16.91
CA ILE A 212 -32.41 -37.58 17.05
C ILE A 212 -31.72 -37.76 15.70
N ARG A 213 -31.03 -36.75 15.25
CA ARG A 213 -30.30 -36.76 13.98
C ARG A 213 -28.82 -36.47 14.23
N ASP A 214 -27.94 -37.29 13.70
CA ASP A 214 -26.51 -37.04 13.72
C ASP A 214 -26.19 -35.84 12.80
N ILE A 215 -25.74 -34.77 13.38
CA ILE A 215 -25.34 -33.51 12.69
C ILE A 215 -23.85 -33.30 12.75
N THR A 216 -23.07 -34.29 13.21
CA THR A 216 -21.61 -34.15 13.41
C THR A 216 -20.93 -33.74 12.11
N GLY A 217 -21.23 -34.42 11.00
CA GLY A 217 -20.69 -34.09 9.69
C GLY A 217 -21.17 -32.74 9.15
N ALA A 218 -22.50 -32.47 9.29
CA ALA A 218 -23.08 -31.21 8.82
C ALA A 218 -22.52 -30.01 9.61
N ARG A 219 -22.36 -30.15 10.94
CA ARG A 219 -21.79 -29.14 11.81
C ARG A 219 -20.30 -28.92 11.50
N ALA A 220 -19.54 -29.99 11.32
CA ALA A 220 -18.14 -29.89 10.91
C ALA A 220 -18.01 -29.21 9.53
N SER A 221 -18.91 -29.52 8.59
CA SER A 221 -18.95 -28.87 7.27
C SER A 221 -19.29 -27.38 7.41
N ALA A 222 -20.32 -27.04 8.20
CA ALA A 222 -20.72 -25.64 8.40
C ALA A 222 -19.62 -24.79 9.07
N VAL A 223 -18.89 -25.38 10.03
CA VAL A 223 -17.74 -24.72 10.65
C VAL A 223 -16.63 -24.51 9.62
N ARG A 224 -16.32 -25.52 8.78
CA ARG A 224 -15.34 -25.42 7.70
C ARG A 224 -15.72 -24.35 6.69
N ASP A 225 -16.97 -24.38 6.20
CA ASP A 225 -17.45 -23.41 5.21
C ASP A 225 -17.42 -21.98 5.75
N SER A 226 -17.81 -21.82 7.02
CA SER A 226 -17.76 -20.52 7.70
C SER A 226 -16.32 -19.99 7.85
N ALA A 227 -15.36 -20.85 8.18
CA ALA A 227 -13.95 -20.48 8.29
C ALA A 227 -13.39 -20.05 6.93
N VAL A 228 -13.72 -20.78 5.87
CA VAL A 228 -13.31 -20.45 4.50
C VAL A 228 -13.88 -19.12 4.04
N VAL A 229 -15.17 -18.86 4.34
CA VAL A 229 -15.81 -17.58 3.98
C VAL A 229 -15.21 -16.40 4.75
N ARG A 230 -14.98 -16.56 6.06
CA ARG A 230 -14.32 -15.51 6.87
C ARG A 230 -12.92 -15.21 6.35
N LEU A 231 -12.12 -16.25 6.08
CA LEU A 231 -10.77 -16.07 5.53
C LEU A 231 -10.82 -15.36 4.17
N ALA A 232 -11.70 -15.80 3.26
CA ALA A 232 -11.82 -15.19 1.94
C ALA A 232 -12.23 -13.71 2.02
N THR A 233 -13.16 -13.37 2.93
CA THR A 233 -13.62 -12.00 3.14
C THR A 233 -12.52 -11.13 3.74
N ALA A 234 -11.85 -11.58 4.78
CA ALA A 234 -10.80 -10.84 5.46
C ALA A 234 -9.55 -10.70 4.56
N ALA A 235 -9.14 -11.76 3.88
CA ALA A 235 -8.02 -11.74 2.96
C ALA A 235 -8.26 -10.87 1.71
N GLY A 236 -9.54 -10.66 1.32
CA GLY A 236 -9.91 -9.80 0.20
C GLY A 236 -9.72 -8.30 0.45
N VAL A 237 -9.53 -7.87 1.70
CA VAL A 237 -9.24 -6.48 2.09
C VAL A 237 -7.78 -6.27 2.51
N ALA A 238 -7.01 -7.33 2.68
CA ALA A 238 -5.62 -7.28 3.07
C ALA A 238 -4.76 -6.61 1.98
N ARG A 239 -3.81 -5.79 2.41
CA ARG A 239 -2.94 -4.99 1.52
C ARG A 239 -1.50 -5.48 1.48
N SER A 240 -1.13 -6.41 2.35
CA SER A 240 0.22 -6.96 2.44
C SER A 240 0.21 -8.45 2.75
N VAL A 241 1.28 -9.15 2.35
CA VAL A 241 1.47 -10.58 2.64
C VAL A 241 1.45 -10.89 4.14
N PRO A 242 2.15 -10.14 5.01
CA PRO A 242 2.07 -10.35 6.46
C PRO A 242 0.66 -10.22 7.03
N GLU A 243 -0.15 -9.28 6.53
CA GLU A 243 -1.53 -9.09 6.97
C GLU A 243 -2.41 -10.29 6.58
N VAL A 244 -2.28 -10.80 5.36
CA VAL A 244 -2.98 -12.03 4.91
C VAL A 244 -2.62 -13.22 5.79
N LEU A 245 -1.35 -13.37 6.14
CA LEU A 245 -0.89 -14.45 7.01
C LEU A 245 -1.41 -14.30 8.44
N ALA A 246 -1.45 -13.10 9.00
CA ALA A 246 -1.99 -12.86 10.33
C ALA A 246 -3.47 -13.27 10.43
N ILE A 247 -4.28 -12.93 9.42
CA ILE A 247 -5.68 -13.32 9.32
C ILE A 247 -5.81 -14.85 9.25
N LEU A 248 -5.00 -15.50 8.43
CA LEU A 248 -4.98 -16.97 8.36
C LEU A 248 -4.66 -17.60 9.71
N LEU A 249 -3.63 -17.12 10.38
CA LEU A 249 -3.17 -17.67 11.65
C LEU A 249 -4.30 -17.64 12.69
N GLU A 250 -5.05 -16.53 12.76
CA GLU A 250 -6.18 -16.41 13.69
C GLU A 250 -7.34 -17.36 13.32
N GLU A 251 -7.69 -17.45 12.04
CA GLU A 251 -8.76 -18.37 11.59
C GLU A 251 -8.39 -19.85 11.79
N CYS A 252 -7.17 -20.24 11.52
CA CYS A 252 -6.72 -21.62 11.77
C CYS A 252 -6.76 -21.97 13.26
N ARG A 253 -6.33 -21.04 14.11
CA ARG A 253 -6.32 -21.25 15.55
C ARG A 253 -7.72 -21.44 16.13
N SER A 254 -8.68 -20.65 15.71
CA SER A 254 -10.06 -20.71 16.21
C SER A 254 -10.83 -21.94 15.71
N THR A 255 -10.45 -22.50 14.56
CA THR A 255 -11.24 -23.50 13.84
C THR A 255 -10.77 -24.94 14.07
N ILE A 256 -9.48 -25.17 14.33
CA ILE A 256 -8.86 -26.51 14.35
C ILE A 256 -8.29 -26.87 15.74
N ASP A 257 -8.58 -26.12 16.77
CA ASP A 257 -8.02 -26.33 18.13
C ASP A 257 -6.49 -26.41 18.12
N LEU A 258 -5.86 -25.39 17.52
CA LEU A 258 -4.42 -25.33 17.42
C LEU A 258 -3.80 -24.64 18.62
N ARG A 259 -2.67 -25.16 19.06
CA ARG A 259 -1.80 -24.52 20.05
C ARG A 259 -1.12 -23.30 19.46
N ARG A 260 -0.56 -23.46 18.26
CA ARG A 260 0.08 -22.36 17.53
C ARG A 260 0.08 -22.62 16.04
N VAL A 261 0.24 -21.52 15.30
CA VAL A 261 0.49 -21.52 13.85
C VAL A 261 1.74 -20.72 13.59
N VAL A 262 2.64 -21.28 12.78
CA VAL A 262 3.89 -20.62 12.39
C VAL A 262 3.98 -20.57 10.87
N ALA A 263 4.10 -19.37 10.33
CA ALA A 263 4.42 -19.13 8.92
C ALA A 263 5.91 -18.79 8.80
N VAL A 264 6.58 -19.49 7.91
CA VAL A 264 8.01 -19.29 7.62
C VAL A 264 8.13 -18.82 6.17
N MET A 265 8.74 -17.66 5.97
CA MET A 265 8.94 -17.04 4.67
C MET A 265 10.44 -17.01 4.35
N TRP A 266 10.87 -17.75 3.33
CA TRP A 266 12.27 -17.77 2.91
C TRP A 266 12.57 -16.58 2.00
N PRO A 267 13.64 -15.81 2.27
CA PRO A 267 14.08 -14.75 1.38
C PRO A 267 14.61 -15.32 0.05
N LYS A 268 14.55 -14.53 -1.01
CA LYS A 268 15.14 -14.88 -2.32
C LYS A 268 16.68 -14.88 -2.31
N SER A 269 17.29 -14.21 -1.32
CA SER A 269 18.73 -14.17 -1.07
C SER A 269 19.09 -15.07 0.11
N ASP A 270 20.37 -15.41 0.28
CA ASP A 270 20.85 -16.13 1.46
C ASP A 270 20.63 -15.31 2.73
N GLY A 271 19.81 -15.82 3.64
CA GLY A 271 19.48 -15.20 4.92
C GLY A 271 18.55 -16.07 5.75
N ASP A 272 18.43 -15.77 7.06
CA ASP A 272 17.47 -16.43 7.94
C ASP A 272 16.04 -16.12 7.45
N PRO A 273 15.12 -17.09 7.44
CA PRO A 273 13.74 -16.85 7.05
C PRO A 273 13.01 -15.96 8.06
N ALA A 274 12.09 -15.15 7.57
CA ALA A 274 11.17 -14.40 8.40
C ALA A 274 10.09 -15.31 8.99
N ILE A 275 9.71 -15.08 10.24
CA ILE A 275 8.70 -15.85 10.95
C ILE A 275 7.53 -14.95 11.33
N LEU A 276 6.33 -15.47 11.15
CA LEU A 276 5.10 -14.95 11.72
C LEU A 276 4.42 -16.07 12.49
N ALA A 277 4.18 -15.88 13.78
CA ALA A 277 3.60 -16.90 14.64
C ALA A 277 2.37 -16.36 15.41
N ALA A 278 1.38 -17.22 15.63
CA ALA A 278 0.25 -17.00 16.51
C ALA A 278 0.09 -18.19 17.46
N GLY A 279 -0.22 -17.93 18.74
CA GLY A 279 -0.34 -18.96 19.77
C GLY A 279 0.88 -19.00 20.69
N GLU A 280 0.96 -20.01 21.57
CA GLU A 280 2.02 -20.17 22.56
C GLU A 280 2.81 -21.48 22.35
N PRO A 281 4.14 -21.45 22.45
CA PRO A 281 5.00 -20.26 22.62
C PRO A 281 5.04 -19.42 21.34
N SER A 282 5.09 -18.08 21.49
CA SER A 282 5.23 -17.15 20.37
C SER A 282 6.70 -16.92 20.10
N GLU A 283 7.26 -17.61 19.13
CA GLU A 283 8.59 -17.33 18.63
C GLU A 283 8.55 -16.13 17.68
N THR A 284 9.53 -15.25 17.79
CA THR A 284 9.65 -14.05 16.96
C THR A 284 10.77 -14.16 15.92
N SER A 285 11.62 -15.20 16.02
CA SER A 285 12.78 -15.38 15.17
C SER A 285 12.96 -16.85 14.78
N TRP A 286 13.55 -17.09 13.60
CA TRP A 286 13.92 -18.43 13.13
C TRP A 286 14.77 -19.21 14.15
N ARG A 287 15.62 -18.50 14.89
CA ARG A 287 16.55 -19.10 15.86
C ARG A 287 15.85 -19.56 17.14
N ASP A 288 14.66 -19.02 17.41
CA ASP A 288 13.87 -19.36 18.60
C ASP A 288 13.11 -20.68 18.44
N LEU A 289 12.90 -21.14 17.19
CA LEU A 289 12.28 -22.44 16.91
C LEU A 289 13.16 -23.59 17.35
N ASP A 290 12.54 -24.67 17.85
CA ASP A 290 13.24 -25.90 18.23
C ASP A 290 13.96 -26.54 17.02
N LEU A 291 15.11 -27.16 17.25
CA LEU A 291 15.95 -27.68 16.17
C LEU A 291 15.21 -28.71 15.28
N PRO A 292 14.44 -29.69 15.85
CA PRO A 292 13.68 -30.63 15.02
C PRO A 292 12.65 -29.96 14.11
N LEU A 293 11.98 -28.90 14.59
CA LEU A 293 11.01 -28.16 13.78
C LEU A 293 11.71 -27.38 12.67
N ARG A 294 12.86 -26.77 12.93
CA ARG A 294 13.66 -26.08 11.91
C ARG A 294 14.11 -27.01 10.79
N GLU A 295 14.53 -28.23 11.13
CA GLU A 295 14.93 -29.24 10.14
C GLU A 295 13.76 -29.60 9.22
N VAL A 296 12.60 -29.92 9.80
CA VAL A 296 11.39 -30.25 9.04
C VAL A 296 10.91 -29.09 8.18
N LEU A 297 10.94 -27.87 8.70
CA LEU A 297 10.60 -26.67 7.94
C LEU A 297 11.58 -26.42 6.80
N SER A 298 12.89 -26.61 7.03
CA SER A 298 13.91 -26.46 5.99
C SER A 298 13.74 -27.47 4.86
N ASP A 299 13.40 -28.70 5.17
CA ASP A 299 13.09 -29.73 4.17
C ASP A 299 11.84 -29.35 3.35
N ALA A 300 10.83 -28.75 4.00
CA ALA A 300 9.60 -28.33 3.37
C ALA A 300 9.81 -27.26 2.26
N ARG A 301 10.90 -26.49 2.31
CA ARG A 301 11.27 -25.55 1.23
C ARG A 301 11.34 -26.23 -0.15
N HIS A 302 11.66 -27.53 -0.19
CA HIS A 302 11.79 -28.29 -1.42
C HIS A 302 10.53 -29.07 -1.79
N TRP A 303 9.44 -28.94 -1.02
CA TRP A 303 8.20 -29.63 -1.29
C TRP A 303 7.43 -28.97 -2.44
N ARG A 304 6.55 -29.75 -3.05
CA ARG A 304 5.61 -29.21 -4.03
C ARG A 304 4.63 -28.25 -3.33
N PRO A 305 4.27 -27.15 -3.97
CA PRO A 305 3.21 -26.29 -3.47
C PRO A 305 1.95 -27.06 -3.11
N LEU A 306 1.26 -26.59 -2.06
CA LEU A 306 0.02 -27.19 -1.54
C LEU A 306 0.15 -28.64 -1.02
N THR A 307 1.38 -29.11 -0.81
CA THR A 307 1.60 -30.36 -0.09
C THR A 307 1.17 -30.17 1.36
N VAL A 308 0.35 -31.11 1.87
CA VAL A 308 -0.11 -31.15 3.26
C VAL A 308 0.34 -32.47 3.88
N GLN A 309 1.18 -32.40 4.87
CA GLN A 309 1.73 -33.58 5.54
C GLN A 309 1.54 -33.50 7.05
N ALA A 310 1.07 -34.59 7.65
CA ALA A 310 1.04 -34.76 9.08
C ALA A 310 2.44 -35.14 9.57
N ILE A 311 2.95 -34.47 10.58
CA ILE A 311 4.25 -34.75 11.18
C ILE A 311 4.01 -35.52 12.48
N GLU A 312 4.37 -36.81 12.46
CA GLU A 312 4.19 -37.73 13.57
C GLU A 312 5.30 -37.56 14.62
N LEU A 313 4.97 -37.88 15.86
CA LEU A 313 5.95 -37.97 16.93
C LEU A 313 6.67 -39.31 16.85
N ALA A 314 7.97 -39.32 17.10
CA ALA A 314 8.78 -40.53 17.09
C ALA A 314 8.37 -41.57 18.18
N ASP A 315 7.83 -41.08 19.30
CA ASP A 315 7.40 -41.84 20.46
C ASP A 315 5.91 -42.19 20.48
N ALA A 316 5.12 -41.71 19.52
CA ALA A 316 3.68 -41.97 19.43
C ALA A 316 3.23 -42.20 17.95
N PRO A 317 3.54 -43.38 17.36
CA PRO A 317 3.20 -43.70 15.98
C PRO A 317 1.69 -43.54 15.69
N GLY A 318 1.33 -42.91 14.58
CA GLY A 318 -0.05 -42.67 14.17
C GLY A 318 -0.71 -41.46 14.88
N ARG A 319 0.04 -40.71 15.71
CA ARG A 319 -0.39 -39.44 16.27
C ARG A 319 0.54 -38.33 15.82
N ALA A 320 -0.01 -37.34 15.14
CA ALA A 320 0.74 -36.20 14.65
C ALA A 320 0.76 -35.07 15.70
N ARG A 321 1.92 -34.43 15.85
CA ARG A 321 2.08 -33.18 16.60
C ARG A 321 1.41 -32.02 15.88
N GLY A 322 1.39 -32.06 14.55
CA GLY A 322 0.80 -30.99 13.74
C GLY A 322 0.80 -31.31 12.25
N ILE A 323 0.40 -30.35 11.48
CA ILE A 323 0.34 -30.39 10.03
C ILE A 323 1.29 -29.38 9.45
N LEU A 324 2.11 -29.81 8.49
CA LEU A 324 2.97 -28.95 7.70
C LEU A 324 2.43 -28.83 6.28
N THR A 325 2.39 -27.63 5.77
CA THR A 325 1.98 -27.35 4.38
C THR A 325 2.83 -26.27 3.77
N VAL A 326 2.93 -26.24 2.44
CA VAL A 326 3.70 -25.25 1.70
C VAL A 326 2.77 -24.50 0.76
N LEU A 327 2.87 -23.18 0.75
CA LEU A 327 2.14 -22.30 -0.15
C LEU A 327 2.85 -22.17 -1.50
N SER A 328 2.13 -21.75 -2.51
CA SER A 328 2.66 -21.72 -3.90
C SER A 328 3.47 -20.49 -4.25
N ALA A 329 3.40 -19.46 -3.44
CA ALA A 329 4.19 -18.23 -3.65
C ALA A 329 4.26 -17.44 -2.33
N PRO A 330 5.32 -16.71 -2.10
CA PRO A 330 6.71 -17.01 -2.35
C PRO A 330 7.25 -17.87 -1.21
N ASP A 331 7.80 -19.04 -1.50
CA ASP A 331 8.55 -19.90 -0.56
C ASP A 331 8.07 -19.85 0.91
N ILE A 332 6.77 -20.12 1.13
CA ILE A 332 6.16 -20.04 2.46
C ILE A 332 5.72 -21.42 2.92
N ALA A 333 6.17 -21.84 4.10
CA ALA A 333 5.64 -22.99 4.80
C ALA A 333 4.80 -22.56 6.02
N LEU A 334 3.75 -23.31 6.28
CA LEU A 334 2.87 -23.15 7.43
C LEU A 334 2.96 -24.39 8.30
N TRP A 335 3.31 -24.22 9.58
CA TRP A 335 3.25 -25.23 10.62
C TRP A 335 2.04 -25.00 11.51
N LEU A 336 1.15 -25.98 11.58
CA LEU A 336 -0.09 -25.98 12.35
C LEU A 336 0.07 -26.96 13.49
N GLU A 337 0.34 -26.52 14.70
CA GLU A 337 0.58 -27.36 15.87
C GLU A 337 -0.70 -27.54 16.70
N HIS A 338 -1.08 -28.77 16.96
CA HIS A 338 -2.24 -29.09 17.79
C HIS A 338 -1.95 -28.97 19.29
N ASN A 339 -2.98 -28.68 20.09
CA ASN A 339 -2.88 -28.65 21.56
C ASN A 339 -2.41 -29.98 22.15
N ALA A 340 -2.80 -31.09 21.56
CA ALA A 340 -2.35 -32.43 21.93
C ALA A 340 -2.15 -33.30 20.68
N PRO A 341 -1.17 -34.24 20.72
CA PRO A 341 -0.96 -35.17 19.62
C PRO A 341 -2.21 -35.98 19.32
N ARG A 342 -2.68 -35.93 18.06
CA ARG A 342 -3.91 -36.61 17.62
C ARG A 342 -3.74 -37.28 16.25
N ARG A 343 -4.68 -38.16 15.89
CA ARG A 343 -4.77 -38.62 14.50
C ARG A 343 -5.30 -37.51 13.63
N ILE A 344 -4.64 -37.29 12.49
CA ILE A 344 -5.06 -36.35 11.45
C ILE A 344 -5.87 -37.14 10.43
N ASP A 345 -7.15 -36.89 10.38
CA ASP A 345 -8.07 -37.56 9.45
C ASP A 345 -8.08 -36.88 8.06
N ALA A 346 -8.94 -37.42 7.18
CA ALA A 346 -9.09 -36.88 5.83
C ALA A 346 -9.75 -35.48 5.84
N ASP A 347 -10.65 -35.25 6.79
CA ASP A 347 -11.38 -33.99 6.94
C ASP A 347 -10.47 -32.87 7.39
N ASP A 348 -9.55 -33.14 8.32
CA ASP A 348 -8.52 -32.18 8.74
C ASP A 348 -7.63 -31.74 7.56
N ARG A 349 -7.18 -32.71 6.78
CA ARG A 349 -6.36 -32.43 5.59
C ARG A 349 -7.12 -31.65 4.54
N LEU A 350 -8.39 -31.95 4.36
CA LEU A 350 -9.25 -31.25 3.42
C LEU A 350 -9.48 -29.79 3.85
N LEU A 351 -9.75 -29.56 5.14
CA LEU A 351 -9.89 -28.22 5.69
C LEU A 351 -8.61 -27.40 5.49
N VAL A 352 -7.46 -27.97 5.86
CA VAL A 352 -6.16 -27.28 5.68
C VAL A 352 -5.92 -26.96 4.20
N ARG A 353 -6.19 -27.89 3.30
CA ARG A 353 -6.06 -27.65 1.84
C ARG A 353 -6.98 -26.54 1.35
N ALA A 354 -8.22 -26.49 1.83
CA ALA A 354 -9.15 -25.43 1.48
C ALA A 354 -8.66 -24.06 1.96
N LEU A 355 -8.26 -23.96 3.23
CA LEU A 355 -7.73 -22.72 3.80
C LEU A 355 -6.47 -22.25 3.06
N VAL A 356 -5.54 -23.16 2.79
CA VAL A 356 -4.31 -22.88 2.05
C VAL A 356 -4.57 -22.48 0.60
N GLY A 357 -5.58 -23.09 -0.04
CA GLY A 357 -6.00 -22.69 -1.39
C GLY A 357 -6.50 -21.26 -1.46
N HIS A 358 -7.37 -20.85 -0.54
CA HIS A 358 -7.86 -19.48 -0.44
C HIS A 358 -6.76 -18.47 -0.06
N LEU A 359 -5.89 -18.86 0.86
CA LEU A 359 -4.74 -18.06 1.22
C LEU A 359 -3.83 -17.79 0.00
N SER A 360 -3.56 -18.84 -0.78
CA SER A 360 -2.73 -18.71 -1.98
C SER A 360 -3.34 -17.76 -3.01
N LEU A 361 -4.68 -17.77 -3.14
CA LEU A 361 -5.39 -16.80 -4.00
C LEU A 361 -5.24 -15.36 -3.49
N ALA A 362 -5.45 -15.16 -2.19
CA ALA A 362 -5.31 -13.84 -1.57
C ALA A 362 -3.87 -13.29 -1.70
N MET A 363 -2.89 -14.14 -1.46
CA MET A 363 -1.48 -13.78 -1.62
C MET A 363 -1.11 -13.43 -3.05
N GLN A 364 -1.64 -14.18 -4.02
CA GLN A 364 -1.42 -13.87 -5.42
C GLN A 364 -1.99 -12.50 -5.80
N HIS A 365 -3.20 -12.17 -5.31
CA HIS A 365 -3.80 -10.85 -5.51
C HIS A 365 -2.92 -9.73 -4.93
N VAL A 366 -2.47 -9.88 -3.68
CA VAL A 366 -1.59 -8.89 -3.05
C VAL A 366 -0.28 -8.73 -3.83
N GLN A 367 0.34 -9.84 -4.25
CA GLN A 367 1.58 -9.79 -5.03
C GLN A 367 1.40 -9.14 -6.40
N GLN A 368 0.32 -9.45 -7.11
CA GLN A 368 0.01 -8.81 -8.39
C GLN A 368 -0.19 -7.30 -8.19
N PHE A 369 -0.88 -6.93 -7.12
CA PHE A 369 -1.07 -5.54 -6.75
C PHE A 369 0.27 -4.83 -6.42
N GLU A 370 1.12 -5.43 -5.59
CA GLU A 370 2.44 -4.89 -5.25
C GLU A 370 3.33 -4.76 -6.49
N THR A 371 3.35 -5.77 -7.36
CA THR A 371 4.13 -5.73 -8.62
C THR A 371 3.62 -4.64 -9.57
N ALA A 372 2.30 -4.51 -9.71
CA ALA A 372 1.71 -3.46 -10.52
C ALA A 372 2.03 -2.06 -9.95
N ARG A 373 1.98 -1.93 -8.62
CA ARG A 373 2.34 -0.70 -7.92
C ARG A 373 3.81 -0.33 -8.10
N GLU A 374 4.73 -1.30 -7.96
CA GLU A 374 6.17 -1.06 -8.15
C GLU A 374 6.49 -0.69 -9.60
N ALA A 375 5.87 -1.37 -10.57
CA ALA A 375 6.00 -1.03 -11.98
C ALA A 375 5.48 0.38 -12.27
N SER A 376 4.34 0.72 -11.68
CA SER A 376 3.70 2.03 -11.73
C SER A 376 4.62 3.12 -11.18
N LEU A 377 5.12 2.96 -9.97
CA LEU A 377 6.05 3.90 -9.33
C LEU A 377 7.38 4.03 -10.11
N THR A 378 7.86 2.94 -10.69
CA THR A 378 9.09 2.95 -11.51
C THR A 378 8.88 3.75 -12.79
N LEU A 379 7.75 3.56 -13.47
CA LEU A 379 7.39 4.34 -14.66
C LEU A 379 7.22 5.82 -14.32
N GLN A 380 6.53 6.14 -13.24
CA GLN A 380 6.33 7.52 -12.77
C GLN A 380 7.68 8.20 -12.48
N ARG A 381 8.58 7.54 -11.74
CA ARG A 381 9.93 8.06 -11.47
C ARG A 381 10.74 8.26 -12.73
N ALA A 382 10.62 7.37 -13.70
CA ALA A 382 11.28 7.50 -15.00
C ALA A 382 10.69 8.63 -15.86
N MET A 383 9.42 8.96 -15.66
CA MET A 383 8.73 10.05 -16.36
C MET A 383 8.94 11.43 -15.73
N LEU A 384 9.34 11.52 -14.46
CA LEU A 384 9.68 12.80 -13.81
C LEU A 384 11.13 13.21 -14.14
N PRO A 385 11.47 14.52 -14.02
CA PRO A 385 12.83 14.97 -14.26
C PRO A 385 13.82 14.31 -13.28
N SER A 386 14.82 13.65 -13.81
CA SER A 386 15.91 13.06 -13.01
C SER A 386 17.04 14.04 -12.66
N MET A 387 16.98 15.25 -13.23
CA MET A 387 18.00 16.28 -13.01
C MET A 387 17.62 17.15 -11.81
N GLN A 388 18.62 17.54 -11.03
CA GLN A 388 18.45 18.59 -10.03
C GLN A 388 17.99 19.90 -10.71
N PRO A 389 17.04 20.63 -10.12
CA PRO A 389 16.62 21.89 -10.68
C PRO A 389 17.78 22.90 -10.68
N PRO A 390 17.80 23.86 -11.61
CA PRO A 390 18.78 24.93 -11.62
C PRO A 390 18.81 25.70 -10.29
N ALA A 391 19.93 26.36 -10.00
CA ALA A 391 20.07 27.17 -8.80
C ALA A 391 18.94 28.19 -8.63
N GLY A 392 18.48 28.37 -7.38
CA GLY A 392 17.34 29.22 -7.07
C GLY A 392 15.96 28.62 -7.32
N PHE A 393 15.91 27.37 -7.80
CA PHE A 393 14.67 26.61 -7.94
C PHE A 393 14.58 25.50 -6.91
N ALA A 394 13.35 25.26 -6.44
CA ALA A 394 12.97 24.07 -5.67
C ALA A 394 11.74 23.44 -6.32
N VAL A 395 11.70 22.12 -6.32
CA VAL A 395 10.57 21.34 -6.86
C VAL A 395 10.10 20.33 -5.84
N ARG A 396 8.78 20.13 -5.77
CA ARG A 396 8.18 19.03 -5.00
C ARG A 396 7.17 18.32 -5.85
N TYR A 397 7.15 17.03 -5.71
CA TYR A 397 6.13 16.18 -6.30
C TYR A 397 5.64 15.19 -5.25
N GLU A 398 4.37 15.26 -4.92
CA GLU A 398 3.73 14.38 -3.96
C GLU A 398 2.61 13.61 -4.67
N PRO A 399 2.74 12.28 -4.79
CA PRO A 399 1.68 11.48 -5.41
C PRO A 399 0.46 11.39 -4.52
N ALA A 400 -0.72 11.22 -5.12
CA ALA A 400 -1.96 10.94 -4.41
C ALA A 400 -1.85 9.69 -3.52
N VAL A 401 -2.55 9.69 -2.37
CA VAL A 401 -2.45 8.62 -1.34
C VAL A 401 -3.08 7.30 -1.79
N SER A 402 -3.78 7.24 -2.89
CA SER A 402 -4.41 6.00 -3.37
C SER A 402 -3.39 5.04 -4.01
N PRO A 403 -3.42 3.72 -3.68
CA PRO A 403 -2.28 2.82 -3.85
C PRO A 403 -1.92 2.41 -5.28
N LEU A 404 -2.64 2.87 -6.30
CA LEU A 404 -2.43 2.50 -7.72
C LEU A 404 -2.47 3.69 -8.68
N GLU A 405 -2.56 4.92 -8.18
CA GLU A 405 -2.76 6.07 -9.05
C GLU A 405 -1.42 6.71 -9.38
N ILE A 406 -1.00 6.53 -10.63
CA ILE A 406 0.02 7.37 -11.25
C ILE A 406 -0.72 8.62 -11.71
N GLY A 407 -0.17 9.79 -11.39
CA GLY A 407 -0.80 11.05 -11.73
C GLY A 407 -0.63 11.53 -13.17
N GLY A 408 -1.47 12.47 -13.51
CA GLY A 408 -1.40 13.26 -14.73
C GLY A 408 -0.47 14.47 -14.62
N ASP A 409 -0.04 14.82 -13.41
CA ASP A 409 0.74 16.02 -13.11
C ASP A 409 2.20 15.89 -13.51
N TRP A 410 2.77 16.96 -14.02
CA TRP A 410 4.20 17.03 -14.30
C TRP A 410 4.76 18.43 -14.18
N TYR A 411 6.08 18.49 -14.06
CA TYR A 411 6.84 19.74 -14.19
C TYR A 411 8.12 19.48 -15.00
N ASP A 412 8.67 20.53 -15.58
CA ASP A 412 10.03 20.60 -16.09
C ASP A 412 10.62 21.96 -15.79
N VAL A 413 11.84 21.97 -15.29
CA VAL A 413 12.65 23.17 -15.09
C VAL A 413 14.03 22.88 -15.68
N LEU A 414 14.38 23.55 -16.76
CA LEU A 414 15.61 23.28 -17.50
C LEU A 414 16.25 24.53 -18.11
N GLU A 415 17.56 24.51 -18.17
CA GLU A 415 18.29 25.53 -18.91
C GLU A 415 18.09 25.32 -20.41
N VAL A 416 17.57 26.34 -21.08
CA VAL A 416 17.32 26.32 -22.53
C VAL A 416 18.51 26.90 -23.28
N ARG A 417 19.08 27.97 -22.76
CA ARG A 417 20.28 28.67 -23.23
C ARG A 417 20.96 29.34 -22.05
N ASP A 418 22.14 29.91 -22.28
CA ASP A 418 22.79 30.74 -21.27
C ASP A 418 21.82 31.80 -20.73
N ASN A 419 21.66 31.82 -19.41
CA ASN A 419 20.77 32.73 -18.67
C ASN A 419 19.27 32.63 -18.97
N GLN A 420 18.81 31.55 -19.66
CA GLN A 420 17.40 31.32 -19.92
C GLN A 420 16.94 29.99 -19.37
N ILE A 421 15.99 30.02 -18.45
CA ILE A 421 15.38 28.84 -17.84
C ILE A 421 13.94 28.69 -18.31
N GLY A 422 13.65 27.51 -18.85
CA GLY A 422 12.30 27.10 -19.19
C GLY A 422 11.62 26.45 -18.02
N ILE A 423 10.38 26.83 -17.76
CA ILE A 423 9.53 26.32 -16.70
C ILE A 423 8.26 25.79 -17.34
N ILE A 424 7.92 24.54 -17.09
CA ILE A 424 6.66 23.93 -17.53
C ILE A 424 6.02 23.28 -16.31
N VAL A 425 4.73 23.51 -16.11
CA VAL A 425 3.90 22.78 -15.15
C VAL A 425 2.61 22.45 -15.87
N GLY A 426 2.16 21.21 -15.75
CA GLY A 426 0.95 20.76 -16.42
C GLY A 426 0.26 19.65 -15.66
N ASP A 427 -1.00 19.44 -16.05
CA ASP A 427 -1.85 18.40 -15.51
C ASP A 427 -2.71 17.80 -16.63
N CYS A 428 -2.81 16.46 -16.67
CA CYS A 428 -3.61 15.69 -17.61
C CYS A 428 -4.88 15.20 -16.95
N VAL A 429 -5.98 15.29 -17.68
CA VAL A 429 -7.28 14.79 -17.21
C VAL A 429 -7.23 13.27 -16.97
N GLY A 430 -7.63 12.83 -15.78
CA GLY A 430 -7.73 11.43 -15.42
C GLY A 430 -6.60 10.94 -14.51
N ARG A 431 -6.62 9.66 -14.19
CA ARG A 431 -5.69 9.05 -13.24
C ARG A 431 -5.19 7.70 -13.75
N GLY A 432 -4.05 7.27 -13.21
CA GLY A 432 -3.46 5.98 -13.52
C GLY A 432 -2.62 5.96 -14.80
N LEU A 433 -2.24 4.76 -15.24
CA LEU A 433 -1.35 4.54 -16.39
C LEU A 433 -1.75 5.28 -17.68
N PRO A 434 -3.05 5.39 -18.05
CA PRO A 434 -3.44 6.15 -19.24
C PRO A 434 -3.09 7.63 -19.13
N ALA A 435 -3.36 8.28 -17.98
CA ALA A 435 -3.03 9.69 -17.76
C ALA A 435 -1.51 9.91 -17.77
N ALA A 436 -0.74 9.04 -17.12
CA ALA A 436 0.72 9.08 -17.13
C ALA A 436 1.30 8.93 -18.55
N ALA A 437 0.73 8.06 -19.37
CA ALA A 437 1.18 7.90 -20.77
C ALA A 437 0.96 9.17 -21.59
N VAL A 438 -0.19 9.85 -21.40
CA VAL A 438 -0.48 11.14 -22.02
C VAL A 438 0.48 12.21 -21.51
N MET A 439 0.65 12.30 -20.20
CA MET A 439 1.58 13.21 -19.52
C MET A 439 2.99 13.06 -20.08
N GLY A 440 3.51 11.83 -20.16
CA GLY A 440 4.85 11.57 -20.69
C GLY A 440 5.02 12.03 -22.14
N GLN A 441 4.01 11.88 -23.00
CA GLN A 441 4.03 12.35 -24.39
C GLN A 441 3.99 13.87 -24.47
N LEU A 442 3.07 14.53 -23.75
CA LEU A 442 2.94 15.99 -23.72
C LEU A 442 4.21 16.63 -23.15
N ARG A 443 4.72 16.11 -22.04
CA ARG A 443 5.96 16.58 -21.42
C ARG A 443 7.16 16.48 -22.37
N SER A 444 7.35 15.33 -23.00
CA SER A 444 8.47 15.11 -23.93
C SER A 444 8.37 16.06 -25.14
N SER A 445 7.16 16.29 -25.65
CA SER A 445 6.91 17.22 -26.76
C SER A 445 7.20 18.66 -26.31
N ALA A 446 6.69 19.08 -25.15
CA ALA A 446 6.91 20.42 -24.59
C ALA A 446 8.40 20.70 -24.38
N ARG A 447 9.13 19.74 -23.79
CA ARG A 447 10.57 19.83 -23.56
C ARG A 447 11.35 19.97 -24.87
N ALA A 448 11.03 19.16 -25.87
CA ALA A 448 11.68 19.25 -27.18
C ALA A 448 11.46 20.61 -27.84
N LEU A 449 10.22 21.13 -27.80
CA LEU A 449 9.88 22.44 -28.34
C LEU A 449 10.62 23.57 -27.62
N LEU A 450 10.67 23.49 -26.29
CA LEU A 450 11.38 24.48 -25.47
C LEU A 450 12.88 24.52 -25.81
N LEU A 451 13.53 23.34 -25.90
CA LEU A 451 14.95 23.23 -26.26
C LEU A 451 15.26 23.70 -27.70
N THR A 452 14.29 23.64 -28.61
CA THR A 452 14.44 24.25 -29.96
C THR A 452 14.28 25.76 -29.99
N GLY A 453 13.95 26.39 -28.83
CA GLY A 453 13.83 27.83 -28.66
C GLY A 453 12.44 28.38 -28.99
N ALA A 454 11.40 27.56 -28.93
CA ALA A 454 10.02 28.03 -29.01
C ALA A 454 9.67 28.94 -27.82
N GLY A 455 9.11 30.08 -28.06
CA GLY A 455 8.54 30.94 -27.02
C GLY A 455 7.27 30.31 -26.42
N PRO A 456 6.82 30.76 -25.21
CA PRO A 456 5.72 30.13 -24.47
C PRO A 456 4.42 29.97 -25.27
N ALA A 457 3.96 31.01 -25.96
CA ALA A 457 2.73 30.95 -26.76
C ALA A 457 2.87 29.96 -27.93
N ARG A 458 3.99 30.02 -28.63
CA ARG A 458 4.28 29.12 -29.76
C ARG A 458 4.35 27.65 -29.33
N LEU A 459 4.97 27.41 -28.18
CA LEU A 459 5.06 26.07 -27.61
C LEU A 459 3.67 25.49 -27.34
N LEU A 460 2.75 26.25 -26.74
CA LEU A 460 1.39 25.81 -26.49
C LEU A 460 0.59 25.59 -27.78
N GLU A 461 0.80 26.40 -28.84
CA GLU A 461 0.19 26.19 -30.17
C GLU A 461 0.64 24.88 -30.82
N GLU A 462 1.93 24.54 -30.69
CA GLU A 462 2.46 23.26 -31.19
C GLU A 462 1.99 22.08 -30.34
N LEU A 463 1.86 22.27 -29.01
CA LEU A 463 1.27 21.27 -28.12
C LEU A 463 -0.22 21.01 -28.42
N ASP A 464 -0.99 22.01 -28.82
CA ASP A 464 -2.35 21.81 -29.28
C ASP A 464 -2.40 20.88 -30.50
N SER A 465 -1.45 21.06 -31.40
CA SER A 465 -1.31 20.22 -32.61
C SER A 465 -0.91 18.79 -32.25
N ALA A 466 0.03 18.62 -31.33
CA ALA A 466 0.46 17.33 -30.83
C ALA A 466 -0.67 16.65 -30.01
N GLY A 467 -1.32 17.37 -29.11
CA GLY A 467 -2.42 16.89 -28.28
C GLY A 467 -3.63 16.42 -29.08
N ALA A 468 -3.86 16.99 -30.28
CA ALA A 468 -4.94 16.58 -31.16
C ALA A 468 -4.80 15.13 -31.66
N VAL A 469 -3.58 14.56 -31.69
CA VAL A 469 -3.30 13.20 -32.16
C VAL A 469 -2.96 12.24 -31.01
N ILE A 470 -2.81 12.74 -29.77
CA ILE A 470 -2.57 11.95 -28.57
C ILE A 470 -3.92 11.63 -27.92
N PRO A 471 -4.37 10.36 -27.91
CA PRO A 471 -5.61 9.99 -27.24
C PRO A 471 -5.56 10.32 -25.75
N GLY A 472 -6.52 11.08 -25.24
CA GLY A 472 -6.61 11.49 -23.84
C GLY A 472 -5.94 12.83 -23.49
N ALA A 473 -5.26 13.49 -24.42
CA ALA A 473 -4.63 14.80 -24.20
C ALA A 473 -5.61 15.98 -24.19
N HIS A 474 -6.87 15.73 -24.54
CA HIS A 474 -7.91 16.76 -24.52
C HIS A 474 -8.15 17.30 -23.12
N CYS A 475 -8.23 18.61 -22.99
CA CYS A 475 -8.41 19.33 -21.72
C CYS A 475 -7.22 19.29 -20.77
N ALA A 476 -6.04 18.82 -21.17
CA ALA A 476 -4.83 18.96 -20.34
C ALA A 476 -4.53 20.44 -20.10
N THR A 477 -4.11 20.78 -18.89
CA THR A 477 -3.72 22.13 -18.51
C THR A 477 -2.22 22.28 -18.51
N VAL A 478 -1.68 23.39 -19.04
CA VAL A 478 -0.24 23.62 -19.12
C VAL A 478 0.09 25.09 -18.92
N PHE A 479 1.01 25.37 -18.01
CA PHE A 479 1.70 26.66 -17.90
C PHE A 479 3.10 26.52 -18.49
N VAL A 480 3.51 27.48 -19.31
CA VAL A 480 4.86 27.57 -19.86
C VAL A 480 5.43 28.93 -19.57
N GLY A 481 6.62 28.96 -18.97
CA GLY A 481 7.39 30.15 -18.69
C GLY A 481 8.81 30.06 -19.26
N LEU A 482 9.33 31.18 -19.74
CA LEU A 482 10.72 31.38 -20.13
C LEU A 482 11.28 32.54 -19.33
N LEU A 483 12.13 32.22 -18.37
CA LEU A 483 12.74 33.17 -17.43
C LEU A 483 14.14 33.53 -17.92
N ASP A 484 14.39 34.81 -18.11
CA ASP A 484 15.74 35.37 -18.26
C ASP A 484 16.26 35.67 -16.84
N THR A 485 17.32 34.99 -16.42
CA THR A 485 17.82 35.07 -15.04
C THR A 485 18.56 36.36 -14.76
N ASP A 486 19.15 37.00 -15.77
CA ASP A 486 19.85 38.28 -15.60
C ASP A 486 18.87 39.43 -15.40
N SER A 487 17.95 39.57 -16.34
CA SER A 487 16.97 40.67 -16.26
C SER A 487 15.86 40.36 -15.24
N GLY A 488 15.55 39.10 -14.99
CA GLY A 488 14.38 38.65 -14.22
C GLY A 488 13.08 38.76 -14.98
N THR A 489 13.14 38.80 -16.29
CA THR A 489 11.97 38.90 -17.16
C THR A 489 11.42 37.51 -17.41
N LEU A 490 10.18 37.24 -17.00
CA LEU A 490 9.45 36.02 -17.27
C LEU A 490 8.46 36.27 -18.43
N GLN A 491 8.68 35.63 -19.55
CA GLN A 491 7.67 35.49 -20.59
C GLN A 491 6.85 34.22 -20.30
N TYR A 492 5.51 34.29 -20.37
CA TYR A 492 4.68 33.13 -20.05
C TYR A 492 3.40 33.05 -20.88
N SER A 493 2.85 31.86 -20.94
CA SER A 493 1.55 31.54 -21.52
C SER A 493 0.91 30.39 -20.75
N SER A 494 -0.41 30.37 -20.63
CA SER A 494 -1.14 29.33 -19.91
C SER A 494 -2.31 28.80 -20.72
N ALA A 495 -2.37 27.47 -20.83
CA ALA A 495 -3.47 26.72 -21.42
C ALA A 495 -4.34 26.12 -20.31
N GLY A 496 -5.26 26.89 -19.74
CA GLY A 496 -6.19 26.43 -18.69
C GLY A 496 -5.55 26.09 -17.33
N HIS A 497 -4.26 26.23 -17.18
CA HIS A 497 -3.56 25.95 -15.93
C HIS A 497 -3.76 27.05 -14.92
N LEU A 498 -3.67 26.70 -13.61
CA LEU A 498 -3.75 27.65 -12.51
C LEU A 498 -2.72 28.77 -12.67
N PRO A 499 -3.03 30.01 -12.27
CA PRO A 499 -2.10 31.12 -12.39
C PRO A 499 -0.92 30.93 -11.42
N ALA A 500 0.28 31.20 -11.91
CA ALA A 500 1.45 31.30 -11.06
C ALA A 500 1.32 32.46 -10.07
N LEU A 501 1.82 32.28 -8.85
CA LEU A 501 1.85 33.33 -7.83
C LEU A 501 3.23 33.99 -7.80
N LEU A 502 3.25 35.31 -7.90
CA LEU A 502 4.47 36.11 -7.76
C LEU A 502 4.40 36.94 -6.49
N ALA A 503 5.25 36.62 -5.52
CA ALA A 503 5.39 37.36 -4.29
C ALA A 503 6.61 38.26 -4.34
N ARG A 504 6.47 39.52 -3.86
CA ARG A 504 7.48 40.55 -3.80
C ARG A 504 7.64 41.01 -2.37
N LEU A 505 8.82 41.47 -2.00
CA LEU A 505 9.10 41.94 -0.63
C LEU A 505 8.24 43.13 -0.18
N ASP A 506 7.87 44.00 -1.13
CA ASP A 506 7.24 45.29 -0.85
C ASP A 506 5.75 45.36 -1.22
N SER A 507 5.14 44.25 -1.65
CA SER A 507 3.74 44.23 -2.10
C SER A 507 3.07 42.90 -1.85
N ALA A 508 1.73 42.89 -1.84
CA ALA A 508 0.97 41.66 -1.81
C ALA A 508 1.30 40.80 -3.03
N PRO A 509 1.31 39.45 -2.87
CA PRO A 509 1.47 38.53 -3.98
C PRO A 509 0.41 38.75 -5.07
N ILE A 510 0.81 38.59 -6.30
CA ILE A 510 -0.07 38.72 -7.48
C ILE A 510 -0.18 37.39 -8.23
N SER A 511 -1.34 37.14 -8.82
CA SER A 511 -1.54 36.04 -9.76
C SER A 511 -1.16 36.44 -11.17
N LEU A 512 -0.41 35.58 -11.87
CA LEU A 512 -0.01 35.81 -13.26
C LEU A 512 -1.07 35.21 -14.22
N ASP A 513 -2.16 35.93 -14.40
CA ASP A 513 -3.32 35.53 -15.22
C ASP A 513 -3.39 36.19 -16.62
N GLY A 514 -2.47 37.14 -16.89
CA GLY A 514 -2.47 37.95 -18.10
C GLY A 514 -2.34 37.19 -19.45
N ALA A 515 -1.95 35.93 -19.42
CA ALA A 515 -1.81 35.06 -20.59
C ALA A 515 -2.62 33.76 -20.47
N GLY A 516 -3.71 33.79 -19.71
CA GLY A 516 -4.63 32.67 -19.58
C GLY A 516 -5.42 32.40 -20.88
N SER A 517 -5.58 31.11 -21.21
CA SER A 517 -6.36 30.63 -22.34
C SER A 517 -7.02 29.27 -22.00
N VAL A 518 -7.84 28.74 -22.90
CA VAL A 518 -8.51 27.44 -22.69
C VAL A 518 -7.50 26.30 -22.63
N PRO A 519 -7.81 25.16 -21.93
CA PRO A 519 -6.97 23.97 -21.90
C PRO A 519 -6.59 23.48 -23.32
N LEU A 520 -5.58 22.59 -23.36
CA LEU A 520 -5.08 22.04 -24.62
C LEU A 520 -6.16 21.27 -25.37
N SER A 521 -6.13 21.40 -26.70
CA SER A 521 -6.99 20.70 -27.67
C SER A 521 -8.50 21.04 -27.55
N VAL A 522 -8.90 22.03 -26.76
CA VAL A 522 -10.29 22.53 -26.66
C VAL A 522 -10.62 23.40 -27.86
N GLN A 523 -9.72 24.28 -28.28
CA GLN A 523 -9.85 25.12 -29.46
C GLN A 523 -8.63 24.93 -30.36
N ARG A 524 -8.86 24.46 -31.58
CA ARG A 524 -7.78 24.24 -32.57
C ARG A 524 -7.45 25.51 -33.34
N ASN A 525 -6.17 25.68 -33.70
CA ASN A 525 -5.65 26.74 -34.55
C ASN A 525 -5.97 28.17 -34.06
N GLN A 526 -6.06 28.35 -32.75
CA GLN A 526 -6.17 29.69 -32.16
C GLN A 526 -4.79 30.13 -31.63
N PRO A 527 -4.40 31.39 -31.88
CA PRO A 527 -3.17 31.92 -31.29
C PRO A 527 -3.28 31.94 -29.77
N ARG A 528 -2.23 31.55 -29.12
CA ARG A 528 -2.15 31.55 -27.67
C ARG A 528 -1.66 32.92 -27.18
N PRO A 529 -2.28 33.52 -26.15
CA PRO A 529 -1.79 34.77 -25.55
C PRO A 529 -0.44 34.55 -24.88
N GLN A 530 0.39 35.58 -24.89
CA GLN A 530 1.66 35.63 -24.16
C GLN A 530 1.70 36.93 -23.36
N ALA A 531 2.20 36.84 -22.13
CA ALA A 531 2.43 37.99 -21.28
C ALA A 531 3.85 37.98 -20.75
N THR A 532 4.23 39.09 -20.17
CA THR A 532 5.54 39.28 -19.54
C THR A 532 5.35 39.80 -18.12
N ALA A 533 6.10 39.23 -17.19
CA ALA A 533 6.15 39.65 -15.81
C ALA A 533 7.60 39.92 -15.41
N GLU A 534 7.80 40.99 -14.63
CA GLU A 534 9.10 41.28 -14.01
C GLU A 534 9.18 40.66 -12.63
N LEU A 535 10.21 39.87 -12.40
CA LEU A 535 10.59 39.32 -11.12
C LEU A 535 11.67 40.20 -10.50
N PRO A 536 11.36 41.12 -9.60
CA PRO A 536 12.38 41.91 -8.95
C PRO A 536 13.36 41.07 -8.13
N PRO A 537 14.59 41.55 -7.89
CA PRO A 537 15.51 40.85 -7.00
C PRO A 537 14.88 40.54 -5.64
N GLY A 538 15.05 39.31 -5.16
CA GLY A 538 14.45 38.81 -3.90
C GLY A 538 12.99 38.39 -4.01
N SER A 539 12.35 38.49 -5.19
CA SER A 539 10.99 37.99 -5.41
C SER A 539 10.93 36.44 -5.50
N THR A 540 9.76 35.90 -5.25
CA THR A 540 9.48 34.45 -5.33
C THR A 540 8.34 34.20 -6.29
N LEU A 541 8.58 33.33 -7.27
CA LEU A 541 7.58 32.79 -8.20
C LEU A 541 7.22 31.36 -7.72
N MET A 542 5.92 31.05 -7.64
CA MET A 542 5.43 29.71 -7.31
C MET A 542 4.40 29.27 -8.33
N LEU A 543 4.60 28.07 -8.87
CA LEU A 543 3.66 27.36 -9.73
C LEU A 543 3.25 26.08 -9.02
N PHE A 544 2.02 25.63 -9.25
CA PHE A 544 1.50 24.42 -8.61
C PHE A 544 0.32 23.87 -9.41
N THR A 545 0.07 22.57 -9.26
CA THR A 545 -1.09 21.89 -9.80
C THR A 545 -2.28 21.95 -8.84
N ASP A 546 -3.47 21.63 -9.32
CA ASP A 546 -4.73 21.81 -8.58
C ASP A 546 -4.81 20.91 -7.34
N GLY A 547 -4.16 19.73 -7.36
CA GLY A 547 -4.08 18.84 -6.18
C GLY A 547 -3.56 19.52 -4.91
N LEU A 548 -2.79 20.62 -5.03
CA LEU A 548 -2.35 21.41 -3.88
C LEU A 548 -3.50 22.18 -3.23
N VAL A 549 -4.43 22.72 -4.02
CA VAL A 549 -5.42 23.72 -3.60
C VAL A 549 -6.86 23.26 -3.72
N GLU A 550 -7.17 22.24 -4.57
CA GLU A 550 -8.50 21.72 -4.73
C GLU A 550 -8.91 20.81 -3.58
N ARG A 551 -10.10 21.05 -3.02
CA ARG A 551 -10.70 20.25 -1.96
C ARG A 551 -12.20 20.10 -2.20
N LYS A 552 -12.74 18.92 -1.91
CA LYS A 552 -14.19 18.63 -2.08
C LYS A 552 -15.10 19.57 -1.29
N GLU A 553 -14.59 20.15 -0.21
CA GLU A 553 -15.38 20.93 0.75
C GLU A 553 -15.28 22.44 0.56
N HIS A 554 -14.32 22.92 -0.25
CA HIS A 554 -14.05 24.35 -0.43
C HIS A 554 -13.81 24.69 -1.90
N SER A 555 -14.09 25.95 -2.28
CA SER A 555 -13.75 26.42 -3.61
C SER A 555 -12.22 26.51 -3.78
N ILE A 556 -11.75 26.33 -5.01
CA ILE A 556 -10.32 26.41 -5.35
C ILE A 556 -9.71 27.76 -4.95
N ASP A 557 -10.50 28.84 -4.94
CA ASP A 557 -10.04 30.17 -4.52
C ASP A 557 -9.59 30.23 -3.06
N VAL A 558 -10.22 29.42 -2.19
CA VAL A 558 -9.82 29.32 -0.77
C VAL A 558 -8.46 28.66 -0.68
N GLY A 559 -8.22 27.60 -1.46
CA GLY A 559 -6.92 26.92 -1.51
C GLY A 559 -5.81 27.84 -2.06
N ILE A 560 -6.07 28.56 -3.14
CA ILE A 560 -5.13 29.56 -3.70
C ILE A 560 -4.82 30.65 -2.67
N LYS A 561 -5.82 31.13 -1.93
CA LYS A 561 -5.62 32.10 -0.87
C LYS A 561 -4.72 31.55 0.24
N SER A 562 -4.96 30.34 0.69
CA SER A 562 -4.09 29.69 1.69
C SER A 562 -2.66 29.52 1.19
N ALA A 563 -2.46 29.09 -0.06
CA ALA A 563 -1.14 29.02 -0.68
C ALA A 563 -0.44 30.39 -0.74
N THR A 564 -1.21 31.45 -1.04
CA THR A 564 -0.72 32.84 -1.06
C THR A 564 -0.32 33.31 0.33
N GLU A 565 -1.06 32.94 1.38
CA GLU A 565 -0.74 33.27 2.77
C GLU A 565 0.55 32.58 3.22
N VAL A 566 0.73 31.29 2.91
CA VAL A 566 1.97 30.55 3.23
C VAL A 566 3.16 31.16 2.50
N LEU A 567 3.00 31.46 1.19
CA LEU A 567 4.03 32.11 0.40
C LEU A 567 4.43 33.46 0.98
N THR A 568 3.47 34.26 1.47
CA THR A 568 3.71 35.54 2.12
C THR A 568 4.49 35.37 3.43
N ASN A 569 4.11 34.41 4.25
CA ASN A 569 4.74 34.17 5.55
C ASN A 569 6.17 33.61 5.43
N THR A 570 6.48 32.99 4.29
CA THR A 570 7.79 32.39 4.03
C THR A 570 8.69 33.25 3.13
N LEU A 571 8.24 34.46 2.76
CA LEU A 571 9.03 35.41 1.96
C LEU A 571 10.42 35.65 2.60
N GLY A 572 11.44 35.58 1.76
CA GLY A 572 12.82 35.73 2.24
C GLY A 572 13.52 34.42 2.58
N SER A 573 12.78 33.30 2.74
CA SER A 573 13.38 31.97 2.97
C SER A 573 13.94 31.36 1.67
N PRO A 574 14.86 30.39 1.74
CA PRO A 574 15.30 29.64 0.58
C PRO A 574 14.12 28.95 -0.16
N ALA A 575 14.24 28.76 -1.48
CA ALA A 575 13.19 28.14 -2.31
C ALA A 575 12.76 26.75 -1.76
N GLU A 576 13.71 25.95 -1.29
CA GLU A 576 13.47 24.64 -0.67
C GLU A 576 12.59 24.74 0.58
N THR A 577 12.90 25.71 1.45
CA THR A 577 12.12 25.96 2.69
C THR A 577 10.70 26.41 2.38
N ILE A 578 10.54 27.23 1.33
CA ILE A 578 9.21 27.69 0.88
C ILE A 578 8.40 26.50 0.35
N ALA A 579 8.99 25.67 -0.52
CA ALA A 579 8.32 24.51 -1.09
C ALA A 579 7.90 23.51 0.00
N ASP A 580 8.77 23.24 0.99
CA ASP A 580 8.47 22.36 2.13
C ASP A 580 7.37 22.94 3.03
N ALA A 581 7.36 24.24 3.28
CA ALA A 581 6.34 24.90 4.08
C ALA A 581 4.97 24.82 3.38
N VAL A 582 4.91 25.14 2.10
CA VAL A 582 3.68 25.08 1.30
C VAL A 582 3.10 23.66 1.32
N LEU A 583 3.92 22.65 1.03
CA LEU A 583 3.48 21.27 1.04
C LEU A 583 2.96 20.83 2.42
N ARG A 584 3.70 21.16 3.49
CA ARG A 584 3.33 20.77 4.85
C ARG A 584 2.07 21.46 5.36
N GLU A 585 1.92 22.77 5.12
CA GLU A 585 0.82 23.56 5.68
C GLU A 585 -0.50 23.34 4.92
N LEU A 586 -0.42 22.98 3.62
CA LEU A 586 -1.59 22.66 2.82
C LEU A 586 -1.94 21.17 2.78
N ALA A 587 -1.09 20.30 3.34
CA ALA A 587 -1.35 18.85 3.36
C ALA A 587 -2.59 18.51 4.20
N PRO A 588 -3.59 17.79 3.64
CA PRO A 588 -4.71 17.29 4.42
C PRO A 588 -4.26 16.20 5.40
N PRO A 589 -4.99 15.99 6.52
CA PRO A 589 -4.63 14.95 7.51
C PRO A 589 -4.55 13.52 6.96
N LYS A 590 -5.24 13.25 5.85
CA LYS A 590 -5.26 11.94 5.16
C LYS A 590 -4.36 11.86 3.93
N GLY A 591 -3.54 12.91 3.68
CA GLY A 591 -2.78 13.07 2.44
C GLY A 591 -3.63 13.69 1.31
N PHE A 592 -2.98 13.95 0.18
CA PHE A 592 -3.62 14.59 -0.97
C PHE A 592 -4.52 13.62 -1.74
N ASP A 593 -5.68 14.10 -2.17
CA ASP A 593 -6.64 13.34 -3.01
C ASP A 593 -6.18 13.24 -4.48
N ASP A 594 -5.33 14.17 -4.92
CA ASP A 594 -4.71 14.21 -6.25
C ASP A 594 -3.22 14.44 -6.15
N ASP A 595 -2.50 14.25 -7.24
CA ASP A 595 -1.06 14.54 -7.30
C ASP A 595 -0.81 16.03 -7.10
N VAL A 596 0.34 16.34 -6.57
CA VAL A 596 0.77 17.72 -6.33
C VAL A 596 2.15 17.92 -6.92
N ALA A 597 2.24 18.83 -7.89
CA ALA A 597 3.52 19.35 -8.36
C ALA A 597 3.66 20.81 -7.93
N ILE A 598 4.80 21.17 -7.36
CA ILE A 598 5.14 22.52 -6.94
C ILE A 598 6.49 22.90 -7.53
N VAL A 599 6.56 24.06 -8.16
CA VAL A 599 7.81 24.68 -8.60
C VAL A 599 7.92 26.04 -7.93
N VAL A 600 8.97 26.25 -7.17
CA VAL A 600 9.30 27.54 -6.54
C VAL A 600 10.59 28.04 -7.14
N HIS A 601 10.59 29.26 -7.63
CA HIS A 601 11.79 29.99 -7.99
C HIS A 601 11.96 31.22 -7.13
N ARG A 602 13.11 31.38 -6.55
CA ARG A 602 13.48 32.58 -5.81
C ARG A 602 14.58 33.29 -6.53
N ARG A 603 14.29 34.51 -7.01
CA ARG A 603 15.29 35.33 -7.63
C ARG A 603 16.28 35.82 -6.53
N PRO A 604 17.59 35.70 -6.74
CA PRO A 604 18.58 36.24 -5.81
C PRO A 604 18.38 37.74 -5.55
N PRO A 605 18.79 38.25 -4.39
CA PRO A 605 18.81 39.70 -4.17
C PRO A 605 19.73 40.41 -5.17
N ALA A 606 19.53 41.70 -5.36
CA ALA A 606 20.43 42.52 -6.15
C ALA A 606 21.88 42.39 -5.62
N PRO A 607 22.92 42.49 -6.48
CA PRO A 607 24.28 42.48 -6.02
C PRO A 607 24.51 43.47 -4.89
N LEU A 608 25.26 43.03 -3.89
CA LEU A 608 25.64 43.88 -2.77
C LEU A 608 26.81 44.76 -3.21
N GLU A 609 26.68 46.07 -3.00
CA GLU A 609 27.74 47.01 -3.17
C GLU A 609 27.87 47.85 -1.91
N ILE A 610 29.05 47.84 -1.28
CA ILE A 610 29.39 48.63 -0.09
C ILE A 610 30.66 49.37 -0.39
N GLU A 611 30.62 50.69 -0.36
CA GLU A 611 31.81 51.53 -0.37
C GLU A 611 31.87 52.34 0.90
N VAL A 612 32.93 52.19 1.68
CA VAL A 612 33.11 52.82 3.00
C VAL A 612 34.57 53.20 3.19
N PRO A 613 34.87 54.17 4.10
CA PRO A 613 36.23 54.39 4.54
C PRO A 613 36.90 53.10 5.05
N ALA A 614 38.14 52.88 4.70
CA ALA A 614 38.89 51.68 5.13
C ALA A 614 39.40 51.87 6.58
N THR A 615 38.48 51.86 7.55
CA THR A 615 38.75 52.10 8.97
C THR A 615 38.08 51.01 9.83
N ALA A 616 38.63 50.73 11.01
CA ALA A 616 38.17 49.65 11.88
C ALA A 616 36.72 49.81 12.37
N ASP A 617 36.25 51.04 12.54
CA ASP A 617 34.87 51.34 12.95
C ASP A 617 33.82 50.94 11.90
N GLN A 618 34.18 50.87 10.62
CA GLN A 618 33.29 50.48 9.53
C GLN A 618 33.10 48.96 9.42
N LEU A 619 34.03 48.17 9.93
CA LEU A 619 34.00 46.69 9.79
C LEU A 619 32.74 46.08 10.35
N SER A 620 32.21 46.58 11.46
CA SER A 620 30.96 46.06 12.04
C SER A 620 29.75 46.29 11.12
N GLY A 621 29.67 47.49 10.51
CA GLY A 621 28.63 47.84 9.56
C GLY A 621 28.69 46.97 8.28
N VAL A 622 29.91 46.75 7.76
CA VAL A 622 30.13 45.89 6.59
C VAL A 622 29.68 44.45 6.89
N ARG A 623 30.08 43.86 8.05
CA ARG A 623 29.63 42.53 8.47
C ARG A 623 28.13 42.44 8.53
N GLY A 624 27.46 43.42 9.16
CA GLY A 624 26.00 43.42 9.30
C GLY A 624 25.28 43.46 7.95
N ARG A 625 25.73 44.32 7.02
CA ARG A 625 25.17 44.43 5.68
C ARG A 625 25.43 43.17 4.83
N LEU A 626 26.62 42.62 4.90
CA LEU A 626 26.97 41.36 4.21
C LEU A 626 26.15 40.19 4.74
N SER A 627 26.06 40.05 6.07
CA SER A 627 25.25 38.99 6.70
C SER A 627 23.78 39.13 6.32
N ALA A 628 23.20 40.33 6.38
CA ALA A 628 21.79 40.52 5.98
C ALA A 628 21.56 40.21 4.51
N TRP A 629 22.50 40.55 3.61
CA TRP A 629 22.42 40.23 2.19
C TRP A 629 22.53 38.72 1.94
N LEU A 630 23.43 38.02 2.64
CA LEU A 630 23.58 36.56 2.54
C LEU A 630 22.32 35.83 3.00
N HIS A 631 21.69 36.25 4.10
CA HIS A 631 20.40 35.70 4.52
C HIS A 631 19.31 35.99 3.47
N ALA A 632 19.31 37.22 2.93
CA ALA A 632 18.44 37.56 1.81
C ALA A 632 18.74 36.73 0.56
N ALA A 633 19.94 36.23 0.34
CA ALA A 633 20.30 35.31 -0.74
C ALA A 633 19.89 33.83 -0.46
N GLY A 634 19.41 33.54 0.77
CA GLY A 634 19.04 32.18 1.16
C GLY A 634 20.25 31.28 1.48
N THR A 635 21.38 31.89 1.83
CA THR A 635 22.60 31.16 2.16
C THR A 635 22.45 30.38 3.46
N PRO A 636 22.86 29.10 3.54
CA PRO A 636 22.84 28.31 4.78
C PRO A 636 23.66 29.00 5.90
N GLU A 637 23.18 28.91 7.15
CA GLU A 637 23.77 29.63 8.29
C GLU A 637 25.26 29.33 8.50
N SER A 638 25.68 28.07 8.29
CA SER A 638 27.08 27.67 8.35
C SER A 638 27.95 28.42 7.32
N LEU A 639 27.44 28.54 6.10
CA LEU A 639 28.16 29.23 5.02
C LEU A 639 28.12 30.75 5.18
N VAL A 640 27.04 31.30 5.76
CA VAL A 640 26.98 32.73 6.14
C VAL A 640 28.12 33.06 7.08
N ALA A 641 28.37 32.25 8.11
CA ALA A 641 29.46 32.47 9.06
C ALA A 641 30.83 32.47 8.36
N ASP A 642 31.06 31.53 7.44
CA ASP A 642 32.31 31.40 6.70
C ASP A 642 32.56 32.60 5.74
N ILE A 643 31.51 32.99 4.99
CA ILE A 643 31.63 34.13 4.06
C ILE A 643 31.84 35.44 4.81
N VAL A 644 31.09 35.66 5.91
CA VAL A 644 31.24 36.85 6.75
C VAL A 644 32.65 36.88 7.37
N LEU A 645 33.16 35.72 7.80
CA LEU A 645 34.53 35.62 8.34
C LEU A 645 35.57 35.97 7.27
N ALA A 646 35.49 35.40 6.09
CA ALA A 646 36.39 35.65 4.97
C ALA A 646 36.35 37.12 4.53
N GLY A 647 35.14 37.67 4.39
CA GLY A 647 34.96 39.09 4.05
C GLY A 647 35.49 40.04 5.10
N ASN A 648 35.29 39.71 6.38
CA ASN A 648 35.84 40.49 7.48
C ASN A 648 37.37 40.49 7.48
N GLU A 649 38.00 39.36 7.24
CA GLU A 649 39.47 39.28 7.15
C GLU A 649 40.01 40.09 5.97
N ALA A 650 39.35 40.06 4.81
CA ALA A 650 39.74 40.87 3.66
C ALA A 650 39.60 42.36 3.96
N CYS A 651 38.46 42.78 4.55
CA CYS A 651 38.24 44.19 4.95
C CYS A 651 39.18 44.65 6.05
N THR A 652 39.53 43.78 7.02
CA THR A 652 40.50 44.07 8.08
C THR A 652 41.88 44.30 7.46
N ASN A 653 42.29 43.48 6.50
CA ASN A 653 43.55 43.69 5.78
C ASN A 653 43.57 45.03 5.04
N SER A 654 42.47 45.46 4.44
CA SER A 654 42.37 46.79 3.81
C SER A 654 42.46 47.91 4.82
N ALA A 655 41.75 47.79 5.96
CA ALA A 655 41.77 48.83 7.02
C ALA A 655 43.13 48.95 7.73
N GLU A 656 43.81 47.82 7.96
CA GLU A 656 45.08 47.83 8.72
C GLU A 656 46.33 48.06 7.85
N HIS A 657 46.27 47.68 6.58
CA HIS A 657 47.47 47.52 5.76
C HIS A 657 47.51 48.41 4.52
N ALA A 658 46.38 48.70 3.88
CA ALA A 658 46.33 49.36 2.58
C ALA A 658 46.75 50.86 2.65
N TYR A 659 46.41 51.59 3.73
CA TYR A 659 46.58 53.05 3.82
C TYR A 659 47.52 53.48 4.91
N ARG A 660 48.47 52.65 5.32
CA ARG A 660 49.46 53.01 6.36
C ARG A 660 50.33 54.19 5.93
N GLY A 661 50.14 55.36 6.54
CA GLY A 661 50.92 56.51 6.33
C GLY A 661 50.38 57.52 5.31
N GLY A 662 49.10 57.43 4.93
CA GLY A 662 48.37 58.38 4.10
C GLY A 662 47.14 58.98 4.80
N ASP A 663 46.42 59.88 4.11
CA ASP A 663 45.20 60.54 4.61
C ASP A 663 43.94 59.65 4.68
N GLY A 664 44.10 58.30 4.67
CA GLY A 664 43.02 57.37 4.62
C GLY A 664 42.54 57.05 3.18
N GLY A 665 41.69 56.06 3.01
CA GLY A 665 41.10 55.67 1.72
C GLY A 665 39.81 54.91 1.89
N THR A 666 39.27 54.43 0.80
CA THR A 666 38.02 53.65 0.77
C THR A 666 38.31 52.17 0.50
N MET A 667 37.44 51.33 0.99
CA MET A 667 37.34 49.91 0.57
C MET A 667 35.97 49.68 -0.01
N ARG A 668 35.91 48.81 -1.03
CA ARG A 668 34.69 48.40 -1.69
C ARG A 668 34.50 46.92 -1.50
N VAL A 669 33.31 46.50 -1.10
CA VAL A 669 32.87 45.12 -0.99
C VAL A 669 31.72 44.91 -1.95
N GLU A 670 31.89 43.99 -2.85
CA GLU A 670 30.86 43.58 -3.81
C GLU A 670 30.55 42.09 -3.55
N ALA A 671 29.26 41.69 -3.59
CA ALA A 671 28.88 40.28 -3.57
C ALA A 671 27.70 40.04 -4.49
N ARG A 672 27.72 38.89 -5.17
CA ARG A 672 26.65 38.49 -6.07
C ARG A 672 26.45 36.96 -6.05
N VAL A 673 25.25 36.52 -6.33
CA VAL A 673 24.93 35.12 -6.54
C VAL A 673 25.04 34.81 -8.05
N ARG A 674 25.79 33.77 -8.41
CA ARG A 674 25.93 33.30 -9.78
C ARG A 674 25.80 31.78 -9.84
N GLY A 675 24.63 31.30 -10.27
CA GLY A 675 24.32 29.88 -10.22
C GLY A 675 24.27 29.39 -8.75
N ASP A 676 25.07 28.39 -8.44
CA ASP A 676 25.25 27.84 -7.10
C ASP A 676 26.44 28.42 -6.33
N GLU A 677 27.08 29.46 -6.88
CA GLU A 677 28.21 30.13 -6.23
C GLU A 677 27.83 31.53 -5.72
N ILE A 678 28.40 31.91 -4.61
CA ILE A 678 28.46 33.30 -4.12
C ILE A 678 29.83 33.81 -4.42
N GLU A 679 29.90 34.79 -5.31
CA GLU A 679 31.12 35.53 -5.62
C GLU A 679 31.19 36.79 -4.74
N MET A 680 32.31 36.96 -4.08
CA MET A 680 32.58 38.14 -3.26
C MET A 680 33.92 38.75 -3.68
N ARG A 681 33.91 40.06 -3.84
CA ARG A 681 35.10 40.85 -4.17
C ARG A 681 35.31 41.96 -3.14
N VAL A 682 36.52 42.04 -2.62
CA VAL A 682 36.94 43.16 -1.74
C VAL A 682 38.06 43.89 -2.40
N VAL A 683 37.93 45.21 -2.58
CA VAL A 683 38.90 46.08 -3.26
C VAL A 683 39.30 47.19 -2.33
N ASP A 684 40.61 47.43 -2.21
CA ASP A 684 41.18 48.65 -1.68
C ASP A 684 42.04 49.37 -2.74
N PHE A 685 42.24 50.63 -2.59
CA PHE A 685 43.01 51.47 -3.51
C PHE A 685 44.34 51.95 -2.87
N GLY A 686 44.78 51.25 -1.84
CA GLY A 686 46.03 51.52 -1.13
C GLY A 686 47.25 50.87 -1.78
N THR A 687 48.38 50.97 -1.10
CA THR A 687 49.63 50.35 -1.56
C THR A 687 49.90 49.10 -0.75
N TRP A 688 50.02 47.98 -1.47
CA TRP A 688 50.39 46.71 -0.84
C TRP A 688 51.82 46.78 -0.27
N LYS A 689 51.98 46.40 1.00
CA LYS A 689 53.30 46.12 1.59
C LYS A 689 53.39 44.63 1.97
N PRO A 690 54.50 43.95 1.67
CA PRO A 690 54.70 42.57 2.11
C PRO A 690 54.59 42.49 3.63
N PRO A 691 54.04 41.36 4.19
CA PRO A 691 53.98 41.20 5.65
C PRO A 691 55.41 41.27 6.23
N GLY A 692 55.63 42.18 7.19
CA GLY A 692 56.87 42.19 7.97
C GLY A 692 56.91 40.98 8.91
N ASP A 693 58.08 40.61 9.43
CA ASP A 693 58.36 39.50 10.36
C ASP A 693 57.67 39.70 11.75
N ALA A 694 56.42 40.03 11.79
CA ALA A 694 55.66 40.15 13.03
C ALA A 694 55.17 38.79 13.48
N PRO A 695 55.41 38.34 14.74
CA PRO A 695 55.12 36.98 15.23
C PRO A 695 53.64 36.64 15.27
N PHE A 696 52.72 37.59 15.00
CA PHE A 696 51.26 37.40 14.98
C PHE A 696 50.58 37.90 13.69
N GLY A 697 51.33 38.33 12.67
CA GLY A 697 50.78 38.82 11.40
C GLY A 697 50.80 37.74 10.32
N GLY A 698 49.67 37.45 9.65
CA GLY A 698 49.61 36.59 8.45
C GLY A 698 48.63 35.45 8.47
N ARG A 699 47.67 35.39 9.37
CA ARG A 699 46.64 34.33 9.44
C ARG A 699 45.42 34.59 8.55
N GLY A 700 45.18 35.82 8.10
CA GLY A 700 43.98 36.17 7.34
C GLY A 700 43.86 35.49 5.98
N ILE A 701 44.96 35.49 5.17
CA ILE A 701 44.96 34.81 3.85
C ILE A 701 44.79 33.30 3.97
N PRO A 702 45.53 32.61 4.88
CA PRO A 702 45.27 31.18 5.14
C PRO A 702 43.82 30.88 5.60
N LEU A 703 43.24 31.77 6.42
CA LEU A 703 41.86 31.61 6.90
C LEU A 703 40.85 31.79 5.76
N MET A 704 40.97 32.83 4.94
CA MET A 704 40.15 33.02 3.75
C MET A 704 40.19 31.77 2.83
N ARG A 705 41.38 31.20 2.58
CA ARG A 705 41.55 30.00 1.78
C ARG A 705 40.98 28.73 2.42
N ALA A 706 40.86 28.70 3.74
CA ALA A 706 40.30 27.54 4.45
C ALA A 706 38.77 27.51 4.44
N VAL A 707 38.11 28.67 4.31
CA VAL A 707 36.65 28.79 4.37
C VAL A 707 36.00 29.10 3.01
N SER A 708 36.79 29.32 1.96
CA SER A 708 36.29 29.58 0.60
C SER A 708 36.79 28.51 -0.38
N ASP A 709 36.00 28.24 -1.42
CA ASP A 709 36.36 27.28 -2.47
C ASP A 709 37.48 27.83 -3.37
N ARG A 710 37.48 29.14 -3.57
CA ARG A 710 38.52 29.83 -4.36
C ARG A 710 38.84 31.18 -3.79
N VAL A 711 40.12 31.52 -3.75
CA VAL A 711 40.63 32.86 -3.40
C VAL A 711 41.68 33.26 -4.41
N ASP A 712 41.41 34.32 -5.13
CA ASP A 712 42.38 35.01 -6.02
C ASP A 712 42.72 36.36 -5.39
N LEU A 713 44.02 36.66 -5.35
CA LEU A 713 44.54 37.89 -4.79
C LEU A 713 45.36 38.63 -5.85
N ASP A 714 44.79 39.73 -6.37
CA ASP A 714 45.50 40.60 -7.29
C ASP A 714 46.06 41.81 -6.51
N ARG A 715 47.35 42.07 -6.74
CA ARG A 715 48.11 43.15 -6.04
C ARG A 715 48.72 44.04 -7.07
N SER A 716 48.33 45.27 -7.07
CA SER A 716 48.83 46.25 -8.02
C SER A 716 49.38 47.47 -7.26
N ALA A 717 50.04 48.36 -8.03
CA ALA A 717 50.48 49.67 -7.49
C ALA A 717 49.29 50.57 -7.10
N ASN A 718 48.09 50.26 -7.58
CA ASN A 718 46.87 51.07 -7.41
C ASN A 718 45.87 50.41 -6.45
N GLY A 719 46.24 49.36 -5.71
CA GLY A 719 45.40 48.71 -4.77
C GLY A 719 45.48 47.17 -4.74
N THR A 720 44.71 46.58 -3.84
CA THR A 720 44.58 45.14 -3.72
C THR A 720 43.14 44.73 -4.02
N THR A 721 42.97 43.67 -4.81
CA THR A 721 41.69 43.02 -5.04
C THR A 721 41.73 41.58 -4.50
N VAL A 722 40.76 41.22 -3.70
CA VAL A 722 40.53 39.83 -3.20
C VAL A 722 39.24 39.35 -3.78
N ASP A 723 39.34 38.39 -4.70
CA ASP A 723 38.19 37.66 -5.27
C ASP A 723 38.04 36.32 -4.55
N MET A 724 36.84 36.04 -4.06
CA MET A 724 36.50 34.81 -3.33
C MET A 724 35.23 34.22 -3.91
N SER A 725 35.18 32.88 -4.02
CA SER A 725 33.94 32.21 -4.33
C SER A 725 33.63 31.09 -3.33
N PHE A 726 32.34 30.85 -3.14
CA PHE A 726 31.79 29.92 -2.17
C PHE A 726 30.68 29.14 -2.84
N VAL A 727 30.81 27.82 -2.91
CA VAL A 727 29.76 26.96 -3.45
C VAL A 727 28.69 26.74 -2.41
N VAL A 728 27.46 27.04 -2.75
CA VAL A 728 26.30 26.78 -1.89
C VAL A 728 25.96 25.29 -2.02
N PRO A 729 26.10 24.49 -0.96
CA PRO A 729 25.83 23.07 -1.05
C PRO A 729 24.34 22.82 -1.40
N ALA A 730 24.08 22.00 -2.42
CA ALA A 730 22.75 21.61 -2.76
C ALA A 730 22.09 20.88 -1.55
N THR A 731 20.97 21.36 -1.08
CA THR A 731 20.23 20.69 -0.02
C THR A 731 19.68 19.36 -0.57
N PRO A 732 20.01 18.18 0.03
CA PRO A 732 19.52 16.91 -0.48
C PRO A 732 17.99 16.91 -0.50
N SER A 733 17.38 16.67 -1.67
CA SER A 733 15.93 16.59 -1.77
C SER A 733 15.41 15.44 -0.89
N GLN A 734 14.19 15.57 -0.34
CA GLN A 734 13.60 14.50 0.50
C GLN A 734 13.50 13.14 -0.23
N ALA A 735 13.42 13.13 -1.56
CA ALA A 735 13.49 11.92 -2.37
C ALA A 735 14.83 11.18 -2.18
N HIS A 736 15.94 11.90 -1.98
CA HIS A 736 17.25 11.32 -1.69
C HIS A 736 17.34 10.82 -0.25
N ARG A 737 16.76 11.54 0.72
CA ARG A 737 16.65 11.13 2.14
C ARG A 737 15.74 9.92 2.33
N ALA A 738 14.62 9.84 1.59
CA ALA A 738 13.75 8.67 1.60
C ALA A 738 14.45 7.44 1.00
N ALA A 739 15.29 7.61 -0.02
CA ALA A 739 16.10 6.54 -0.59
C ALA A 739 17.27 6.11 0.31
N GLU A 740 17.86 7.03 1.08
CA GLU A 740 18.88 6.72 2.10
C GLU A 740 18.28 6.06 3.35
N ASN A 741 17.13 6.54 3.83
CA ASN A 741 16.41 5.91 4.95
C ASN A 741 15.90 4.50 4.57
N ALA A 742 15.41 4.30 3.34
CA ALA A 742 15.02 2.98 2.86
C ALA A 742 16.23 2.03 2.68
N ARG A 743 17.44 2.55 2.53
CA ARG A 743 18.68 1.75 2.52
C ARG A 743 19.23 1.48 3.91
N SER A 744 19.01 2.37 4.88
CA SER A 744 19.42 2.17 6.29
C SER A 744 18.48 1.24 7.06
N ASP A 745 17.19 1.17 6.69
CA ASP A 745 16.22 0.21 7.26
C ASP A 745 16.34 -1.19 6.62
N SER A 746 17.15 -1.36 5.59
CA SER A 746 17.42 -2.65 4.92
C SER A 746 18.77 -3.26 5.30
N THR A 747 19.50 -2.66 6.24
CA THR A 747 20.71 -3.20 6.89
C THR A 747 20.44 -3.52 8.35
#